data_c509663d9a22ff7732e4ad0f0b976503
#
_entry.id   c509663d9a22ff7732e4ad0f0b976503
#
_cell.length_a   1.000
_cell.length_b   1.000
_cell.length_c   1.000
_cell.angle_alpha   90.00
_cell.angle_beta   90.00
_cell.angle_gamma   90.00
#
_symmetry.space_group_name_H-M   'P 1'
#
loop_
_entity.id
_entity.type
_entity.pdbx_description
1 polymer ?
#
loop_
_entity_poly.entity_id
_entity_poly.type
_entity_poly.pdbx_seq_one_letter_code
_entity_poly.pdbx_strand_id
1 'polypeptide(L)'
;MKACKTLIFTLLLAGAHSTSNTVQNDENVFLVRFNEVYDFANLKHGHIANATEAALKNAEEKLQKILTVDNKNRSFENTLEKIDDIYATIEMVWSPGYLMSSTHTDEKIRDEGLESSRKIEKYITDLSLNKDLYNAVLDYSRTKGGQQLEGYKKKYLDDTIRDFRRNGLALSDEKREKVKALFNDLSDLGLAFSKNIADYQDTLFLSEDEMEGLPEVYKIERHQKDGRYAVDMSYPSIGPYFKLAESDKSRKELRFRYNNRAKESNLEILDNIIRKRNQLAAMLGYRSYAEYRTEDRMAKNPENVWSFEKDLIAKVRKKAEADVNIMLKIKSVRNENAATTIDPWEAAYYEDLVLRKNFDLDSEEVKKYFEFNNVTKGLFTIYQTLFNIRFKEVTNPSVWHEDVQMYEVFDISTEELIGRFYLDMFPRANKYSHAAAFSVTIGKMTSNGYQKPATALVCNFPKPSDLEPSLLSHGNVETYFHEFGHLVHGVLTKSPLMGYAGTSVARDFVEAPSQMLENWVWQKESLNLFAQHYQTGETIPDSLLNKMVAAKNVNSGTKALQQIFYGILDFTLHDGYDPDKDESTTDIVKKLQNELTLYPFQKGTHMQAAFGHLNGYGAAYYGYKWSEVYAQDMFSVFEENGVMDMKTGMKYRRVILEKGGTKEALDLVQEFLGRESNNKAFLKSMGL
;
A
#
# COMPACT_ATOMS: atom_id res chain seq x y z
N MET A 1 -23.70 -76.23 -20.47
CA MET A 1 -22.99 -77.40 -19.93
C MET A 1 -21.90 -76.97 -18.95
N LYS A 2 -22.10 -77.36 -17.70
CA LYS A 2 -21.08 -77.56 -16.59
C LYS A 2 -20.18 -76.37 -16.28
N ALA A 3 -20.31 -75.56 -15.21
CA ALA A 3 -20.27 -75.91 -13.75
C ALA A 3 -18.90 -76.40 -13.23
N CYS A 4 -18.26 -75.65 -12.33
CA CYS A 4 -17.58 -76.03 -11.06
C CYS A 4 -16.97 -74.74 -10.49
N LYS A 5 -17.36 -74.23 -9.43
CA LYS A 5 -17.43 -74.40 -7.96
C LYS A 5 -16.06 -74.57 -7.29
N THR A 6 -15.78 -73.64 -6.35
CA THR A 6 -15.27 -73.78 -4.98
C THR A 6 -13.75 -73.64 -4.85
N LEU A 7 -13.17 -72.90 -3.91
CA LEU A 7 -13.31 -72.90 -2.45
C LEU A 7 -12.61 -71.72 -1.80
N ILE A 8 -13.11 -71.28 -0.65
CA ILE A 8 -12.67 -70.25 0.30
C ILE A 8 -11.45 -70.75 1.07
N PHE A 9 -10.48 -69.87 1.34
CA PHE A 9 -9.63 -69.97 2.53
C PHE A 9 -9.42 -68.55 3.15
N THR A 10 -9.93 -68.44 4.36
CA THR A 10 -9.77 -67.27 5.26
C THR A 10 -8.43 -67.44 6.00
N LEU A 11 -7.61 -66.40 5.99
CA LEU A 11 -6.52 -66.21 6.96
C LEU A 11 -6.57 -64.85 7.56
N LEU A 12 -6.95 -64.78 8.82
CA LEU A 12 -6.80 -63.61 9.69
C LEU A 12 -5.30 -63.43 9.99
N LEU A 13 -4.78 -62.24 9.67
CA LEU A 13 -3.55 -61.74 10.27
C LEU A 13 -3.82 -60.33 10.75
N ALA A 14 -3.81 -60.15 12.06
CA ALA A 14 -3.86 -58.87 12.73
C ALA A 14 -2.54 -58.12 12.43
N GLY A 15 -2.66 -57.01 11.72
CA GLY A 15 -1.56 -56.07 11.49
C GLY A 15 -1.97 -54.68 11.99
N ALA A 16 -1.19 -54.14 12.90
CA ALA A 16 -1.36 -52.86 13.55
C ALA A 16 -1.60 -51.72 12.53
N HIS A 17 -2.71 -51.01 12.67
CA HIS A 17 -2.97 -49.77 11.96
C HIS A 17 -2.08 -48.69 12.55
N SER A 18 -0.98 -48.35 11.87
CA SER A 18 -0.38 -47.06 11.98
C SER A 18 -1.23 -46.09 11.13
N THR A 19 -2.06 -45.30 11.76
CA THR A 19 -2.73 -44.19 11.10
C THR A 19 -1.68 -43.15 10.73
N SER A 20 -1.09 -43.27 9.54
CA SER A 20 -0.45 -42.16 8.88
C SER A 20 -1.58 -41.21 8.42
N ASN A 21 -1.73 -40.08 9.08
CA ASN A 21 -2.51 -38.97 8.59
C ASN A 21 -1.88 -38.44 7.27
N THR A 22 -2.14 -39.10 6.16
CA THR A 22 -2.04 -38.50 4.85
C THR A 22 -3.29 -37.65 4.68
N VAL A 23 -3.20 -36.37 5.09
CA VAL A 23 -4.17 -35.35 4.67
C VAL A 23 -4.11 -35.31 3.14
N GLN A 24 -5.22 -35.61 2.50
CA GLN A 24 -5.38 -35.51 1.06
C GLN A 24 -5.09 -34.05 0.66
N ASN A 25 -4.03 -33.83 -0.13
CA ASN A 25 -3.62 -32.52 -0.65
C ASN A 25 -4.67 -31.89 -1.60
N ASP A 26 -5.72 -32.60 -1.97
CA ASP A 26 -6.77 -32.13 -2.89
C ASP A 26 -7.83 -31.21 -2.24
N GLU A 27 -7.82 -31.06 -0.91
CA GLU A 27 -8.79 -30.22 -0.17
C GLU A 27 -8.22 -28.88 0.33
N ASN A 28 -6.93 -28.61 0.17
CA ASN A 28 -6.35 -27.35 0.65
C ASN A 28 -6.52 -26.23 -0.38
N VAL A 29 -7.39 -25.28 -0.04
CA VAL A 29 -7.79 -24.17 -0.91
C VAL A 29 -6.66 -23.17 -1.23
N PHE A 30 -5.53 -23.24 -0.53
CA PHE A 30 -4.34 -22.45 -0.79
C PHE A 30 -3.34 -23.13 -1.75
N LEU A 31 -3.57 -24.39 -2.13
CA LEU A 31 -2.76 -25.10 -3.11
C LEU A 31 -3.39 -25.04 -4.50
N VAL A 32 -3.48 -23.79 -5.03
CA VAL A 32 -4.07 -23.53 -6.35
C VAL A 32 -3.15 -23.94 -7.49
N ARG A 33 -3.74 -24.35 -8.61
CA ARG A 33 -3.04 -24.66 -9.86
C ARG A 33 -2.88 -23.38 -10.71
N PHE A 34 -2.17 -23.54 -11.81
CA PHE A 34 -1.94 -22.47 -12.78
C PHE A 34 -3.25 -21.79 -13.21
N ASN A 35 -3.35 -20.47 -12.99
CA ASN A 35 -4.52 -19.62 -13.30
C ASN A 35 -5.83 -19.97 -12.57
N GLU A 36 -5.82 -20.87 -11.60
CA GLU A 36 -6.98 -21.11 -10.73
C GLU A 36 -7.18 -19.96 -9.74
N VAL A 37 -8.38 -19.88 -9.21
CA VAL A 37 -8.80 -18.90 -8.20
C VAL A 37 -8.76 -19.57 -6.83
N TYR A 38 -8.34 -18.84 -5.79
CA TYR A 38 -8.40 -19.32 -4.41
C TYR A 38 -9.86 -19.46 -3.95
N ASP A 39 -10.15 -20.57 -3.27
CA ASP A 39 -11.46 -20.80 -2.67
C ASP A 39 -11.50 -20.27 -1.22
N PHE A 40 -11.47 -18.94 -1.08
CA PHE A 40 -11.44 -18.28 0.21
C PHE A 40 -12.67 -18.58 1.09
N ALA A 41 -13.84 -18.83 0.49
CA ALA A 41 -15.05 -19.14 1.23
C ALA A 41 -14.97 -20.48 2.00
N ASN A 42 -14.13 -21.41 1.53
CA ASN A 42 -13.88 -22.69 2.17
C ASN A 42 -12.55 -22.74 2.92
N LEU A 43 -11.92 -21.59 3.19
CA LEU A 43 -10.70 -21.50 3.98
C LEU A 43 -10.93 -21.99 5.42
N LYS A 44 -10.06 -22.87 5.88
CA LYS A 44 -10.11 -23.48 7.22
C LYS A 44 -8.75 -23.32 7.90
N HIS A 45 -8.78 -23.35 9.22
CA HIS A 45 -7.56 -23.43 10.02
C HIS A 45 -6.69 -24.60 9.59
N GLY A 46 -5.40 -24.38 9.42
CA GLY A 46 -4.40 -25.35 8.94
C GLY A 46 -4.14 -25.26 7.43
N HIS A 47 -5.01 -24.63 6.63
CA HIS A 47 -4.80 -24.55 5.18
C HIS A 47 -3.61 -23.66 4.82
N ILE A 48 -3.48 -22.48 5.44
CA ILE A 48 -2.36 -21.56 5.17
C ILE A 48 -1.05 -22.19 5.65
N ALA A 49 -1.02 -22.77 6.87
CA ALA A 49 0.17 -23.38 7.42
C ALA A 49 0.66 -24.56 6.55
N ASN A 50 -0.26 -25.46 6.16
CA ASN A 50 0.09 -26.61 5.32
C ASN A 50 0.56 -26.19 3.92
N ALA A 51 -0.06 -25.18 3.32
CA ALA A 51 0.37 -24.63 2.04
C ALA A 51 1.75 -23.98 2.15
N THR A 52 2.04 -23.29 3.26
CA THR A 52 3.34 -22.68 3.54
C THR A 52 4.44 -23.74 3.59
N GLU A 53 4.24 -24.82 4.36
CA GLU A 53 5.22 -25.92 4.44
C GLU A 53 5.45 -26.56 3.05
N ALA A 54 4.39 -26.76 2.28
CA ALA A 54 4.50 -27.31 0.92
C ALA A 54 5.26 -26.36 -0.03
N ALA A 55 4.99 -25.05 0.04
CA ALA A 55 5.66 -24.03 -0.77
C ALA A 55 7.15 -23.94 -0.42
N LEU A 56 7.50 -23.89 0.86
CA LEU A 56 8.89 -23.83 1.32
C LEU A 56 9.68 -25.11 0.91
N LYS A 57 9.06 -26.26 1.03
CA LYS A 57 9.67 -27.53 0.55
C LYS A 57 9.91 -27.48 -0.96
N ASN A 58 8.94 -27.03 -1.76
CA ASN A 58 9.08 -26.92 -3.22
C ASN A 58 10.15 -25.88 -3.58
N ALA A 59 10.21 -24.76 -2.86
CA ALA A 59 11.24 -23.73 -3.02
C ALA A 59 12.65 -24.33 -2.78
N GLU A 60 12.82 -25.13 -1.72
CA GLU A 60 14.09 -25.82 -1.42
C GLU A 60 14.47 -26.84 -2.52
N GLU A 61 13.52 -27.63 -3.02
CA GLU A 61 13.76 -28.55 -4.13
C GLU A 61 14.22 -27.81 -5.40
N LYS A 62 13.67 -26.63 -5.68
CA LYS A 62 14.12 -25.78 -6.79
C LYS A 62 15.51 -25.22 -6.55
N LEU A 63 15.81 -24.77 -5.32
CA LEU A 63 17.15 -24.31 -4.95
C LEU A 63 18.19 -25.40 -5.19
N GLN A 64 17.95 -26.62 -4.74
CA GLN A 64 18.86 -27.74 -4.94
C GLN A 64 19.09 -28.04 -6.44
N LYS A 65 18.04 -27.91 -7.27
CA LYS A 65 18.21 -28.06 -8.74
C LYS A 65 19.13 -26.99 -9.32
N ILE A 66 19.05 -25.72 -8.88
CA ILE A 66 19.97 -24.66 -9.31
C ILE A 66 21.41 -25.00 -8.92
N LEU A 67 21.63 -25.45 -7.68
CA LEU A 67 22.97 -25.73 -7.13
C LEU A 67 23.65 -26.90 -7.81
N THR A 68 22.89 -27.87 -8.34
CA THR A 68 23.44 -29.05 -9.05
C THR A 68 23.78 -28.80 -10.52
N VAL A 69 23.46 -27.62 -11.09
CA VAL A 69 23.84 -27.28 -12.46
C VAL A 69 25.36 -27.10 -12.58
N ASP A 70 25.99 -27.84 -13.50
CA ASP A 70 27.42 -27.62 -13.83
C ASP A 70 27.63 -26.21 -14.40
N ASN A 71 28.63 -25.49 -13.90
CA ASN A 71 28.88 -24.09 -14.25
C ASN A 71 29.01 -23.84 -15.75
N LYS A 72 29.55 -24.79 -16.53
CA LYS A 72 29.66 -24.67 -17.99
C LYS A 72 28.31 -24.76 -18.73
N ASN A 73 27.27 -25.30 -18.06
CA ASN A 73 25.93 -25.50 -18.61
C ASN A 73 24.92 -24.47 -18.07
N ARG A 74 25.38 -23.48 -17.28
CA ARG A 74 24.49 -22.46 -16.73
C ARG A 74 23.94 -21.55 -17.83
N SER A 75 22.65 -21.26 -17.73
CA SER A 75 21.93 -20.33 -18.60
C SER A 75 21.04 -19.42 -17.76
N PHE A 76 20.45 -18.40 -18.37
CA PHE A 76 19.45 -17.56 -17.72
C PHE A 76 18.28 -18.42 -17.21
N GLU A 77 17.79 -19.33 -18.02
CA GLU A 77 16.62 -20.16 -17.79
C GLU A 77 16.81 -21.19 -16.66
N ASN A 78 18.03 -21.73 -16.50
CA ASN A 78 18.29 -22.75 -15.47
C ASN A 78 18.92 -22.18 -14.18
N THR A 79 19.23 -20.87 -14.15
CA THR A 79 19.82 -20.21 -12.98
C THR A 79 18.93 -19.05 -12.50
N LEU A 80 18.86 -17.95 -13.25
CA LEU A 80 18.15 -16.73 -12.81
C LEU A 80 16.63 -16.88 -12.86
N GLU A 81 16.09 -17.42 -13.95
CA GLU A 81 14.64 -17.68 -14.03
C GLU A 81 14.18 -18.67 -12.97
N LYS A 82 15.04 -19.63 -12.57
CA LYS A 82 14.73 -20.55 -11.44
C LYS A 82 14.78 -19.88 -10.08
N ILE A 83 15.58 -18.84 -9.89
CA ILE A 83 15.52 -18.02 -8.68
C ILE A 83 14.16 -17.27 -8.63
N ASP A 84 13.72 -16.68 -9.73
CA ASP A 84 12.41 -16.07 -9.83
C ASP A 84 11.26 -17.08 -9.64
N ASP A 85 11.43 -18.37 -10.08
CA ASP A 85 10.50 -19.47 -9.82
C ASP A 85 10.43 -19.86 -8.33
N ILE A 86 11.51 -19.74 -7.57
CA ILE A 86 11.51 -19.94 -6.11
C ILE A 86 10.65 -18.89 -5.44
N TYR A 87 10.90 -17.61 -5.71
CA TYR A 87 10.11 -16.52 -5.17
C TYR A 87 8.63 -16.61 -5.57
N ALA A 88 8.34 -16.94 -6.84
CA ALA A 88 6.98 -17.12 -7.32
C ALA A 88 6.24 -18.26 -6.58
N THR A 89 6.93 -19.35 -6.24
CA THR A 89 6.35 -20.46 -5.47
C THR A 89 5.96 -20.03 -4.06
N ILE A 90 6.80 -19.25 -3.41
CA ILE A 90 6.57 -18.73 -2.06
C ILE A 90 5.42 -17.71 -2.09
N GLU A 91 5.42 -16.84 -3.08
CA GLU A 91 4.47 -15.72 -3.21
C GLU A 91 3.03 -16.20 -3.42
N MET A 92 2.84 -17.35 -4.06
CA MET A 92 1.51 -17.98 -4.21
C MET A 92 0.84 -18.34 -2.87
N VAL A 93 1.59 -18.36 -1.78
CA VAL A 93 1.04 -18.62 -0.43
C VAL A 93 1.18 -17.38 0.44
N TRP A 94 2.26 -16.64 0.30
CA TRP A 94 2.54 -15.46 1.11
C TRP A 94 1.53 -14.34 0.87
N SER A 95 1.33 -13.92 -0.37
CA SER A 95 0.41 -12.84 -0.72
C SER A 95 -1.02 -13.08 -0.23
N PRO A 96 -1.70 -14.21 -0.57
CA PRO A 96 -3.04 -14.45 -0.07
C PRO A 96 -3.07 -14.72 1.44
N GLY A 97 -2.03 -15.31 2.03
CA GLY A 97 -1.90 -15.51 3.48
C GLY A 97 -1.81 -14.17 4.24
N TYR A 98 -1.03 -13.24 3.74
CA TYR A 98 -0.92 -11.89 4.30
C TYR A 98 -2.22 -11.09 4.14
N LEU A 99 -2.90 -11.21 3.01
CA LEU A 99 -4.25 -10.65 2.84
C LEU A 99 -5.22 -11.20 3.91
N MET A 100 -5.22 -12.51 4.15
CA MET A 100 -6.07 -13.13 5.17
C MET A 100 -5.71 -12.66 6.58
N SER A 101 -4.43 -12.50 6.90
CA SER A 101 -4.01 -11.94 8.19
C SER A 101 -4.51 -10.51 8.42
N SER A 102 -4.72 -9.77 7.35
CA SER A 102 -5.13 -8.36 7.36
C SER A 102 -6.64 -8.15 7.27
N THR A 103 -7.42 -9.16 6.85
CA THR A 103 -8.84 -8.95 6.47
C THR A 103 -9.80 -10.01 6.97
N HIS A 104 -9.34 -11.20 7.35
CA HIS A 104 -10.23 -12.29 7.73
C HIS A 104 -10.90 -12.05 9.08
N THR A 105 -12.16 -12.48 9.24
CA THR A 105 -12.94 -12.29 10.49
C THR A 105 -12.50 -13.24 11.61
N ASP A 106 -12.08 -14.47 11.26
CA ASP A 106 -11.59 -15.46 12.23
C ASP A 106 -10.15 -15.13 12.65
N GLU A 107 -9.94 -14.93 13.97
CA GLU A 107 -8.63 -14.63 14.56
C GLU A 107 -7.59 -15.72 14.30
N LYS A 108 -7.99 -17.00 14.35
CA LYS A 108 -7.06 -18.12 14.09
C LYS A 108 -6.51 -18.11 12.67
N ILE A 109 -7.33 -17.72 11.69
CA ILE A 109 -6.88 -17.57 10.30
C ILE A 109 -5.93 -16.37 10.18
N ARG A 110 -6.22 -15.26 10.87
CA ARG A 110 -5.30 -14.10 10.88
C ARG A 110 -3.96 -14.45 11.50
N ASP A 111 -3.95 -15.11 12.65
CA ASP A 111 -2.73 -15.53 13.34
C ASP A 111 -1.92 -16.53 12.49
N GLU A 112 -2.61 -17.46 11.82
CA GLU A 112 -1.98 -18.42 10.92
C GLU A 112 -1.31 -17.73 9.72
N GLY A 113 -1.95 -16.71 9.15
CA GLY A 113 -1.37 -15.89 8.09
C GLY A 113 -0.12 -15.11 8.54
N LEU A 114 -0.14 -14.56 9.77
CA LEU A 114 1.03 -13.89 10.36
C LEU A 114 2.19 -14.86 10.61
N GLU A 115 1.91 -16.06 11.15
CA GLU A 115 2.93 -17.06 11.40
C GLU A 115 3.51 -17.61 10.09
N SER A 116 2.66 -17.76 9.05
CA SER A 116 3.10 -18.07 7.69
C SER A 116 4.08 -17.01 7.16
N SER A 117 3.74 -15.73 7.30
CA SER A 117 4.62 -14.63 6.90
C SER A 117 5.97 -14.68 7.60
N ARG A 118 6.00 -14.93 8.92
CA ARG A 118 7.24 -15.06 9.69
C ARG A 118 8.13 -16.21 9.18
N LYS A 119 7.55 -17.38 8.90
CA LYS A 119 8.30 -18.52 8.35
C LYS A 119 8.87 -18.25 6.97
N ILE A 120 8.07 -17.60 6.12
CA ILE A 120 8.47 -17.25 4.76
C ILE A 120 9.59 -16.19 4.77
N GLU A 121 9.47 -15.13 5.56
CA GLU A 121 10.50 -14.10 5.69
C GLU A 121 11.84 -14.68 6.17
N LYS A 122 11.78 -15.62 7.12
CA LYS A 122 12.98 -16.34 7.57
C LYS A 122 13.62 -17.13 6.44
N TYR A 123 12.82 -17.86 5.64
CA TYR A 123 13.33 -18.61 4.49
C TYR A 123 13.92 -17.69 3.42
N ILE A 124 13.29 -16.57 3.14
CA ILE A 124 13.80 -15.55 2.20
C ILE A 124 15.12 -14.97 2.70
N THR A 125 15.25 -14.74 4.01
CA THR A 125 16.51 -14.31 4.63
C THR A 125 17.60 -15.37 4.41
N ASP A 126 17.31 -16.63 4.66
CA ASP A 126 18.25 -17.73 4.43
C ASP A 126 18.65 -17.84 2.95
N LEU A 127 17.70 -17.73 2.03
CA LEU A 127 17.94 -17.74 0.59
C LEU A 127 18.80 -16.56 0.14
N SER A 128 18.53 -15.37 0.64
CA SER A 128 19.25 -14.12 0.31
C SER A 128 20.70 -14.12 0.82
N LEU A 129 21.00 -14.98 1.81
CA LEU A 129 22.34 -15.17 2.40
C LEU A 129 23.00 -16.48 1.95
N ASN A 130 22.41 -17.17 0.96
CA ASN A 130 22.95 -18.44 0.45
C ASN A 130 24.16 -18.21 -0.45
N LYS A 131 25.35 -18.58 0.04
CA LYS A 131 26.63 -18.38 -0.64
C LYS A 131 26.76 -19.20 -1.93
N ASP A 132 26.25 -20.42 -1.93
CA ASP A 132 26.34 -21.31 -3.10
C ASP A 132 25.45 -20.79 -4.22
N LEU A 133 24.25 -20.27 -3.90
CA LEU A 133 23.37 -19.61 -4.86
C LEU A 133 24.01 -18.35 -5.42
N TYR A 134 24.61 -17.51 -4.57
CA TYR A 134 25.37 -16.34 -5.02
C TYR A 134 26.50 -16.71 -5.96
N ASN A 135 27.31 -17.75 -5.60
CA ASN A 135 28.39 -18.22 -6.47
C ASN A 135 27.85 -18.74 -7.81
N ALA A 136 26.74 -19.46 -7.82
CA ALA A 136 26.08 -19.91 -9.04
C ALA A 136 25.70 -18.74 -9.98
N VAL A 137 25.18 -17.66 -9.41
CA VAL A 137 24.85 -16.43 -10.18
C VAL A 137 26.12 -15.75 -10.70
N LEU A 138 27.18 -15.64 -9.87
CA LEU A 138 28.47 -15.06 -10.27
C LEU A 138 29.14 -15.89 -11.37
N ASP A 139 29.11 -17.22 -11.28
CA ASP A 139 29.68 -18.09 -12.29
C ASP A 139 28.93 -17.94 -13.60
N TYR A 140 27.59 -17.85 -13.56
CA TYR A 140 26.82 -17.55 -14.77
C TYR A 140 27.17 -16.18 -15.37
N SER A 141 27.31 -15.13 -14.53
CA SER A 141 27.64 -13.77 -15.01
C SER A 141 28.97 -13.71 -15.80
N ARG A 142 29.89 -14.62 -15.53
CA ARG A 142 31.21 -14.71 -16.20
C ARG A 142 31.17 -15.51 -17.51
N THR A 143 30.10 -16.25 -17.77
CA THR A 143 29.95 -17.02 -19.02
C THR A 143 29.72 -16.07 -20.21
N LYS A 144 29.97 -16.55 -21.43
CA LYS A 144 29.62 -15.79 -22.64
C LYS A 144 28.12 -15.45 -22.68
N GLY A 145 27.24 -16.37 -22.25
CA GLY A 145 25.80 -16.16 -22.19
C GLY A 145 25.42 -15.04 -21.22
N GLY A 146 26.01 -15.03 -20.01
CA GLY A 146 25.77 -13.97 -19.01
C GLY A 146 26.25 -12.59 -19.42
N GLN A 147 27.40 -12.53 -20.13
CA GLN A 147 27.97 -11.27 -20.65
C GLN A 147 27.20 -10.69 -21.85
N GLN A 148 26.45 -11.53 -22.56
CA GLN A 148 25.66 -11.13 -23.75
C GLN A 148 24.19 -10.87 -23.44
N LEU A 149 23.78 -10.89 -22.15
CA LEU A 149 22.42 -10.55 -21.77
C LEU A 149 22.11 -9.08 -22.07
N GLU A 150 20.87 -8.83 -22.50
CA GLU A 150 20.34 -7.49 -22.78
C GLU A 150 18.95 -7.29 -22.13
N GLY A 151 18.49 -6.05 -22.06
CA GLY A 151 17.17 -5.68 -21.58
C GLY A 151 16.90 -6.17 -20.14
N TYR A 152 15.70 -6.65 -19.88
CA TYR A 152 15.27 -7.09 -18.54
C TYR A 152 16.10 -8.26 -17.99
N LYS A 153 16.64 -9.15 -18.85
CA LYS A 153 17.49 -10.27 -18.42
C LYS A 153 18.82 -9.77 -17.86
N LYS A 154 19.44 -8.78 -18.50
CA LYS A 154 20.67 -8.15 -17.99
C LYS A 154 20.40 -7.43 -16.68
N LYS A 155 19.33 -6.63 -16.65
CA LYS A 155 18.92 -5.93 -15.43
C LYS A 155 18.69 -6.90 -14.27
N TYR A 156 18.01 -8.03 -14.51
CA TYR A 156 17.74 -9.02 -13.47
C TYR A 156 19.01 -9.68 -12.91
N LEU A 157 20.00 -9.95 -13.79
CA LEU A 157 21.31 -10.44 -13.34
C LEU A 157 22.02 -9.40 -12.48
N ASP A 158 22.05 -8.14 -12.90
CA ASP A 158 22.75 -7.08 -12.18
C ASP A 158 22.08 -6.79 -10.83
N ASP A 159 20.76 -6.69 -10.82
CA ASP A 159 19.95 -6.49 -9.61
C ASP A 159 20.16 -7.66 -8.63
N THR A 160 20.11 -8.90 -9.11
CA THR A 160 20.32 -10.09 -8.28
C THR A 160 21.71 -10.09 -7.62
N ILE A 161 22.77 -9.76 -8.38
CA ILE A 161 24.13 -9.66 -7.85
C ILE A 161 24.25 -8.52 -6.84
N ARG A 162 23.67 -7.36 -7.14
CA ARG A 162 23.63 -6.21 -6.22
C ARG A 162 22.92 -6.59 -4.93
N ASP A 163 21.76 -7.20 -5.00
CA ASP A 163 20.93 -7.52 -3.84
C ASP A 163 21.61 -8.57 -2.93
N PHE A 164 22.24 -9.58 -3.49
CA PHE A 164 23.09 -10.50 -2.72
C PHE A 164 24.22 -9.78 -1.98
N ARG A 165 24.89 -8.82 -2.62
CA ARG A 165 25.95 -8.03 -1.96
C ARG A 165 25.38 -7.17 -0.85
N ARG A 166 24.26 -6.49 -1.09
CA ARG A 166 23.54 -5.66 -0.12
C ARG A 166 23.03 -6.47 1.08
N ASN A 167 22.76 -7.76 0.92
CA ASN A 167 22.40 -8.66 2.00
C ASN A 167 23.61 -9.22 2.78
N GLY A 168 24.83 -8.88 2.38
CA GLY A 168 26.05 -9.19 3.15
C GLY A 168 26.83 -10.41 2.65
N LEU A 169 26.59 -10.90 1.42
CA LEU A 169 27.32 -12.06 0.86
C LEU A 169 28.83 -11.80 0.67
N ALA A 170 29.25 -10.54 0.65
CA ALA A 170 30.68 -10.18 0.66
C ALA A 170 31.34 -10.27 2.05
N LEU A 171 30.57 -10.47 3.13
CA LEU A 171 31.05 -10.55 4.50
C LEU A 171 31.58 -11.94 4.85
N SER A 172 32.38 -12.02 5.94
CA SER A 172 32.77 -13.31 6.54
C SER A 172 31.55 -14.06 7.08
N ASP A 173 31.68 -15.38 7.22
CA ASP A 173 30.61 -16.25 7.69
C ASP A 173 30.06 -15.80 9.06
N GLU A 174 30.95 -15.42 10.00
CA GLU A 174 30.56 -14.90 11.32
C GLU A 174 29.71 -13.61 11.21
N LYS A 175 30.11 -12.66 10.35
CA LYS A 175 29.36 -11.42 10.14
C LYS A 175 28.01 -11.68 9.47
N ARG A 176 27.94 -12.62 8.51
CA ARG A 176 26.68 -12.99 7.88
C ARG A 176 25.66 -13.56 8.86
N GLU A 177 26.09 -14.41 9.80
CA GLU A 177 25.18 -14.92 10.85
C GLU A 177 24.59 -13.78 11.70
N LYS A 178 25.41 -12.73 12.01
CA LYS A 178 24.92 -11.55 12.71
C LYS A 178 23.94 -10.74 11.87
N VAL A 179 24.21 -10.57 10.57
CA VAL A 179 23.29 -9.90 9.62
C VAL A 179 21.98 -10.66 9.53
N LYS A 180 22.05 -12.00 9.42
CA LYS A 180 20.86 -12.88 9.43
C LYS A 180 20.00 -12.69 10.69
N ALA A 181 20.66 -12.68 11.86
CA ALA A 181 19.96 -12.43 13.13
C ALA A 181 19.28 -11.05 13.14
N LEU A 182 19.95 -10.00 12.62
CA LEU A 182 19.36 -8.66 12.54
C LEU A 182 18.15 -8.60 11.59
N PHE A 183 18.17 -9.27 10.46
CA PHE A 183 17.00 -9.35 9.56
C PHE A 183 15.81 -10.04 10.23
N ASN A 184 16.04 -11.19 10.90
CA ASN A 184 14.99 -11.89 11.63
C ASN A 184 14.42 -11.04 12.76
N ASP A 185 15.26 -10.39 13.55
CA ASP A 185 14.84 -9.51 14.63
C ASP A 185 14.01 -8.33 14.10
N LEU A 186 14.42 -7.72 12.98
CA LEU A 186 13.67 -6.63 12.34
C LEU A 186 12.32 -7.08 11.82
N SER A 187 12.23 -8.29 11.26
CA SER A 187 10.95 -8.89 10.84
C SER A 187 10.01 -9.07 12.03
N ASP A 188 10.48 -9.71 13.12
CA ASP A 188 9.67 -9.94 14.33
C ASP A 188 9.20 -8.63 14.97
N LEU A 189 10.08 -7.63 15.09
CA LEU A 189 9.75 -6.32 15.61
C LEU A 189 8.73 -5.58 14.71
N GLY A 190 8.88 -5.68 13.40
CA GLY A 190 7.99 -5.06 12.43
C GLY A 190 6.58 -5.65 12.47
N LEU A 191 6.47 -6.98 12.56
CA LEU A 191 5.19 -7.67 12.73
C LEU A 191 4.52 -7.27 14.06
N ALA A 192 5.27 -7.23 15.16
CA ALA A 192 4.76 -6.82 16.47
C ALA A 192 4.28 -5.35 16.44
N PHE A 193 5.05 -4.44 15.84
CA PHE A 193 4.69 -3.03 15.70
C PHE A 193 3.37 -2.86 14.96
N SER A 194 3.21 -3.55 13.84
CA SER A 194 2.00 -3.48 13.01
C SER A 194 0.79 -4.10 13.72
N LYS A 195 0.97 -5.25 14.38
CA LYS A 195 -0.08 -5.91 15.16
C LYS A 195 -0.60 -5.04 16.29
N ASN A 196 0.29 -4.39 17.05
CA ASN A 196 -0.11 -3.50 18.14
C ASN A 196 -0.96 -2.32 17.67
N ILE A 197 -0.74 -1.81 16.47
CA ILE A 197 -1.57 -0.75 15.87
C ILE A 197 -2.94 -1.31 15.48
N ALA A 198 -2.98 -2.47 14.84
CA ALA A 198 -4.21 -3.09 14.37
C ALA A 198 -5.14 -3.52 15.51
N ASP A 199 -4.56 -4.06 16.57
CA ASP A 199 -5.31 -4.54 17.74
C ASP A 199 -5.73 -3.41 18.72
N TYR A 200 -5.22 -2.18 18.52
CA TYR A 200 -5.52 -1.07 19.42
C TYR A 200 -6.98 -0.66 19.34
N GLN A 201 -7.64 -0.65 20.50
CA GLN A 201 -9.04 -0.26 20.65
C GLN A 201 -9.14 0.91 21.63
N ASP A 202 -9.81 1.98 21.23
CA ASP A 202 -10.21 3.10 22.10
C ASP A 202 -11.47 3.76 21.55
N THR A 203 -12.28 4.30 22.45
CA THR A 203 -13.54 4.96 22.12
C THR A 203 -13.73 6.17 23.01
N LEU A 204 -13.98 7.32 22.39
CA LEU A 204 -14.38 8.53 23.11
C LEU A 204 -15.90 8.57 23.25
N PHE A 205 -16.38 8.60 24.48
CA PHE A 205 -17.82 8.74 24.78
C PHE A 205 -18.15 10.20 25.03
N LEU A 206 -19.15 10.72 24.30
CA LEU A 206 -19.49 12.13 24.20
C LEU A 206 -20.94 12.37 24.60
N SER A 207 -21.24 13.58 25.10
CA SER A 207 -22.60 14.07 25.36
C SER A 207 -23.24 14.62 24.08
N GLU A 208 -24.55 14.90 24.12
CA GLU A 208 -25.27 15.54 23.02
C GLU A 208 -24.66 16.87 22.61
N ASP A 209 -24.32 17.74 23.58
CA ASP A 209 -23.71 19.05 23.30
C ASP A 209 -22.35 18.94 22.59
N GLU A 210 -21.59 17.88 22.87
CA GLU A 210 -20.31 17.63 22.23
C GLU A 210 -20.45 17.09 20.78
N MET A 211 -21.69 16.73 20.36
CA MET A 211 -22.03 16.30 19.01
C MET A 211 -22.59 17.43 18.14
N GLU A 212 -22.63 18.69 18.64
CA GLU A 212 -23.06 19.84 17.87
C GLU A 212 -22.21 20.01 16.61
N GLY A 213 -22.86 20.35 15.48
CA GLY A 213 -22.23 20.53 14.16
C GLY A 213 -22.16 19.27 13.30
N LEU A 214 -22.44 18.09 13.87
CA LEU A 214 -22.39 16.82 13.15
C LEU A 214 -23.74 16.46 12.50
N PRO A 215 -23.73 15.78 11.33
CA PRO A 215 -24.94 15.32 10.68
C PRO A 215 -25.77 14.36 11.57
N GLU A 216 -27.11 14.41 11.44
CA GLU A 216 -28.01 13.57 12.23
C GLU A 216 -27.75 12.07 12.02
N VAL A 217 -27.48 11.63 10.79
CA VAL A 217 -27.14 10.22 10.51
C VAL A 217 -25.90 9.80 11.29
N TYR A 218 -24.85 10.64 11.33
CA TYR A 218 -23.64 10.37 12.12
C TYR A 218 -23.93 10.22 13.60
N LYS A 219 -24.83 11.04 14.17
CA LYS A 219 -25.24 10.97 15.57
C LYS A 219 -26.05 9.69 15.85
N ILE A 220 -27.05 9.38 15.03
CA ILE A 220 -27.92 8.19 15.18
C ILE A 220 -27.07 6.91 15.20
N GLU A 221 -26.12 6.76 14.28
CA GLU A 221 -25.26 5.57 14.19
C GLU A 221 -24.36 5.37 15.41
N ARG A 222 -24.05 6.43 16.14
CA ARG A 222 -23.12 6.42 17.28
C ARG A 222 -23.80 6.51 18.64
N HIS A 223 -25.13 6.71 18.64
CA HIS A 223 -25.91 6.81 19.88
C HIS A 223 -25.91 5.50 20.66
N GLN A 224 -25.62 5.58 21.96
CA GLN A 224 -25.58 4.45 22.86
C GLN A 224 -26.84 4.40 23.74
N LYS A 225 -27.14 3.22 24.26
CA LYS A 225 -28.31 3.01 25.18
C LYS A 225 -28.30 3.88 26.42
N ASP A 226 -27.14 4.35 26.85
CA ASP A 226 -26.95 5.22 28.01
C ASP A 226 -27.08 6.72 27.70
N GLY A 227 -27.45 7.05 26.44
CA GLY A 227 -27.64 8.43 25.99
C GLY A 227 -26.35 9.13 25.54
N ARG A 228 -25.18 8.46 25.55
CA ARG A 228 -23.93 8.98 25.04
C ARG A 228 -23.72 8.58 23.58
N TYR A 229 -22.69 9.16 22.97
CA TYR A 229 -22.25 8.89 21.59
C TYR A 229 -20.85 8.29 21.60
N ALA A 230 -20.66 7.18 20.90
CA ALA A 230 -19.39 6.46 20.82
C ALA A 230 -18.62 6.81 19.54
N VAL A 231 -17.48 7.48 19.67
CA VAL A 231 -16.57 7.79 18.55
C VAL A 231 -15.29 6.97 18.73
N ASP A 232 -15.12 5.96 17.90
CA ASP A 232 -13.93 5.12 17.87
C ASP A 232 -12.79 5.75 17.04
N MET A 233 -11.64 5.07 16.92
CA MET A 233 -10.46 5.58 16.24
C MET A 233 -10.44 5.27 14.72
N SER A 234 -11.55 4.78 14.15
CA SER A 234 -11.66 4.54 12.70
C SER A 234 -11.82 5.84 11.90
N TYR A 235 -11.37 5.86 10.66
CA TYR A 235 -11.49 7.04 9.79
C TYR A 235 -12.94 7.53 9.60
N PRO A 236 -13.94 6.65 9.39
CA PRO A 236 -15.33 7.09 9.30
C PRO A 236 -15.85 7.74 10.58
N SER A 237 -15.26 7.44 11.73
CA SER A 237 -15.61 8.07 13.00
C SER A 237 -14.87 9.38 13.24
N ILE A 238 -13.54 9.38 13.16
CA ILE A 238 -12.75 10.57 13.52
C ILE A 238 -12.79 11.67 12.45
N GLY A 239 -12.87 11.30 11.16
CA GLY A 239 -12.81 12.27 10.06
C GLY A 239 -13.91 13.34 10.12
N PRO A 240 -15.21 12.95 10.11
CA PRO A 240 -16.31 13.90 10.26
C PRO A 240 -16.22 14.67 11.57
N TYR A 241 -15.80 14.03 12.67
CA TYR A 241 -15.71 14.69 13.98
C TYR A 241 -14.67 15.82 13.99
N PHE A 242 -13.46 15.60 13.47
CA PHE A 242 -12.44 16.65 13.37
C PHE A 242 -12.86 17.79 12.47
N LYS A 243 -13.67 17.51 11.45
CA LYS A 243 -14.08 18.47 10.45
C LYS A 243 -15.27 19.33 10.89
N LEU A 244 -16.26 18.72 11.54
CA LEU A 244 -17.59 19.30 11.73
C LEU A 244 -17.96 19.63 13.17
N ALA A 245 -17.39 18.88 14.16
CA ALA A 245 -17.77 19.08 15.56
C ALA A 245 -17.41 20.49 16.05
N GLU A 246 -18.38 21.17 16.69
CA GLU A 246 -18.20 22.51 17.25
C GLU A 246 -17.30 22.51 18.50
N SER A 247 -17.32 21.43 19.27
CA SER A 247 -16.58 21.28 20.53
C SER A 247 -15.07 21.21 20.33
N ASP A 248 -14.35 22.29 20.54
CA ASP A 248 -12.88 22.34 20.49
C ASP A 248 -12.24 21.39 21.51
N LYS A 249 -12.81 21.35 22.73
CA LYS A 249 -12.36 20.47 23.81
C LYS A 249 -12.38 18.99 23.38
N SER A 250 -13.45 18.55 22.76
CA SER A 250 -13.62 17.16 22.39
C SER A 250 -12.79 16.80 21.15
N ARG A 251 -12.62 17.71 20.17
CA ARG A 251 -11.64 17.54 19.07
C ARG A 251 -10.22 17.38 19.60
N LYS A 252 -9.82 18.19 20.60
CA LYS A 252 -8.51 18.12 21.26
C LYS A 252 -8.29 16.78 21.96
N GLU A 253 -9.29 16.29 22.71
CA GLU A 253 -9.23 15.00 23.39
C GLU A 253 -9.16 13.84 22.38
N LEU A 254 -10.00 13.86 21.34
CA LEU A 254 -9.97 12.85 20.28
C LEU A 254 -8.62 12.81 19.58
N ARG A 255 -8.04 13.98 19.25
CA ARG A 255 -6.71 14.08 18.65
C ARG A 255 -5.62 13.53 19.57
N PHE A 256 -5.72 13.82 20.85
CA PHE A 256 -4.80 13.30 21.85
C PHE A 256 -4.82 11.78 21.91
N ARG A 257 -6.00 11.16 21.97
CA ARG A 257 -6.16 9.70 21.96
C ARG A 257 -5.65 9.09 20.65
N TYR A 258 -6.05 9.65 19.55
CA TYR A 258 -5.64 9.18 18.22
C TYR A 258 -4.11 9.16 18.04
N ASN A 259 -3.42 10.23 18.50
CA ASN A 259 -1.97 10.33 18.41
C ASN A 259 -1.21 9.55 19.50
N ASN A 260 -1.92 8.90 20.41
CA ASN A 260 -1.34 8.05 21.47
C ASN A 260 -1.66 6.56 21.29
N ARG A 261 -2.19 6.17 20.12
CA ARG A 261 -2.46 4.77 19.82
C ARG A 261 -1.19 3.94 19.91
N ALA A 262 -1.29 2.79 20.55
CA ALA A 262 -0.21 1.81 20.76
C ALA A 262 1.08 2.36 21.42
N LYS A 263 1.09 3.54 22.01
CA LYS A 263 2.33 4.18 22.53
C LYS A 263 3.03 3.35 23.60
N GLU A 264 2.28 2.68 24.48
CA GLU A 264 2.84 1.91 25.60
C GLU A 264 3.67 0.70 25.14
N SER A 265 3.36 0.17 23.95
CA SER A 265 4.04 -0.99 23.38
C SER A 265 5.03 -0.60 22.27
N ASN A 266 4.68 0.40 21.44
CA ASN A 266 5.40 0.64 20.20
C ASN A 266 6.56 1.63 20.28
N LEU A 267 6.65 2.48 21.31
CA LEU A 267 7.80 3.40 21.44
C LEU A 267 9.10 2.63 21.59
N GLU A 268 9.14 1.66 22.50
CA GLU A 268 10.33 0.81 22.70
C GLU A 268 10.62 -0.07 21.47
N ILE A 269 9.57 -0.60 20.82
CA ILE A 269 9.72 -1.39 19.59
C ILE A 269 10.34 -0.52 18.47
N LEU A 270 9.90 0.73 18.32
CA LEU A 270 10.44 1.66 17.32
C LEU A 270 11.93 1.96 17.57
N ASP A 271 12.30 2.25 18.81
CA ASP A 271 13.69 2.49 19.18
C ASP A 271 14.56 1.24 18.88
N ASN A 272 14.05 0.04 19.16
CA ASN A 272 14.72 -1.22 18.82
C ASN A 272 14.85 -1.44 17.31
N ILE A 273 13.80 -1.12 16.52
CA ILE A 273 13.86 -1.17 15.05
C ILE A 273 14.97 -0.24 14.53
N ILE A 274 15.01 1.01 14.97
CA ILE A 274 16.01 1.99 14.53
C ILE A 274 17.42 1.53 14.92
N ARG A 275 17.62 1.08 16.15
CA ARG A 275 18.92 0.57 16.64
C ARG A 275 19.42 -0.59 15.77
N LYS A 276 18.54 -1.55 15.47
CA LYS A 276 18.92 -2.72 14.64
C LYS A 276 19.16 -2.34 13.18
N ARG A 277 18.42 -1.37 12.63
CA ARG A 277 18.67 -0.81 11.30
C ARG A 277 20.04 -0.14 11.21
N ASN A 278 20.43 0.63 12.24
CA ASN A 278 21.76 1.23 12.31
C ASN A 278 22.88 0.17 12.40
N GLN A 279 22.67 -0.86 13.23
CA GLN A 279 23.61 -1.98 13.32
C GLN A 279 23.74 -2.73 11.99
N LEU A 280 22.62 -2.99 11.32
CA LEU A 280 22.59 -3.65 10.01
C LEU A 280 23.36 -2.83 8.96
N ALA A 281 23.06 -1.55 8.83
CA ALA A 281 23.73 -0.66 7.88
C ALA A 281 25.24 -0.61 8.11
N ALA A 282 25.67 -0.42 9.37
CA ALA A 282 27.08 -0.40 9.73
C ALA A 282 27.79 -1.73 9.42
N MET A 283 27.15 -2.88 9.69
CA MET A 283 27.71 -4.19 9.37
C MET A 283 27.86 -4.42 7.86
N LEU A 284 26.94 -3.86 7.06
CA LEU A 284 26.96 -3.93 5.60
C LEU A 284 27.91 -2.90 4.98
N GLY A 285 28.49 -1.98 5.78
CA GLY A 285 29.46 -0.98 5.33
C GLY A 285 28.84 0.35 4.90
N TYR A 286 27.58 0.60 5.20
CA TYR A 286 26.91 1.87 4.94
C TYR A 286 27.03 2.81 6.14
N ARG A 287 27.08 4.11 5.88
CA ARG A 287 27.12 5.18 6.87
C ARG A 287 25.83 5.25 7.69
N SER A 288 24.68 5.00 7.04
CA SER A 288 23.37 5.06 7.65
C SER A 288 22.40 4.05 7.00
N TYR A 289 21.28 3.78 7.66
CA TYR A 289 20.23 2.97 7.08
C TYR A 289 19.58 3.67 5.87
N ALA A 290 19.50 5.00 5.87
CA ALA A 290 19.05 5.79 4.74
C ALA A 290 19.94 5.60 3.51
N GLU A 291 21.29 5.58 3.67
CA GLU A 291 22.20 5.29 2.57
C GLU A 291 21.98 3.87 2.01
N TYR A 292 21.89 2.87 2.89
CA TYR A 292 21.55 1.50 2.49
C TYR A 292 20.23 1.43 1.70
N ARG A 293 19.20 2.18 2.13
CA ARG A 293 17.87 2.10 1.51
C ARG A 293 17.71 2.90 0.23
N THR A 294 18.52 3.94 0.00
CA THR A 294 18.40 4.79 -1.20
C THR A 294 19.25 4.33 -2.38
N GLU A 295 20.25 3.48 -2.16
CA GLU A 295 21.19 3.03 -3.21
C GLU A 295 20.47 2.41 -4.43
N ASP A 296 19.45 1.60 -4.21
CA ASP A 296 18.67 0.90 -5.26
C ASP A 296 17.42 1.64 -5.71
N ARG A 297 17.24 2.92 -5.30
CA ARG A 297 16.10 3.75 -5.62
C ARG A 297 16.41 4.82 -6.66
N MET A 298 15.39 5.55 -7.12
CA MET A 298 15.58 6.69 -8.03
C MET A 298 16.46 7.77 -7.41
N ALA A 299 16.32 8.03 -6.11
CA ALA A 299 17.10 9.03 -5.38
C ALA A 299 18.60 8.70 -5.29
N LYS A 300 19.00 7.44 -5.30
CA LYS A 300 20.38 6.91 -5.30
C LYS A 300 21.17 7.14 -4.01
N ASN A 301 20.97 8.23 -3.28
CA ASN A 301 21.71 8.57 -2.06
C ASN A 301 20.90 9.51 -1.14
N PRO A 302 21.26 9.62 0.15
CA PRO A 302 20.60 10.51 1.09
C PRO A 302 20.67 11.99 0.73
N GLU A 303 21.76 12.43 0.15
CA GLU A 303 21.99 13.83 -0.20
C GLU A 303 20.95 14.35 -1.20
N ASN A 304 20.58 13.51 -2.16
CA ASN A 304 19.53 13.83 -3.13
C ASN A 304 18.14 13.96 -2.46
N VAL A 305 17.84 13.09 -1.47
CA VAL A 305 16.60 13.18 -0.70
C VAL A 305 16.55 14.47 0.11
N TRP A 306 17.61 14.77 0.87
CA TRP A 306 17.70 15.99 1.66
C TRP A 306 17.60 17.27 0.81
N SER A 307 18.26 17.26 -0.36
CA SER A 307 18.17 18.39 -1.31
C SER A 307 16.76 18.59 -1.82
N PHE A 308 16.08 17.50 -2.19
CA PHE A 308 14.71 17.51 -2.66
C PHE A 308 13.73 18.05 -1.61
N GLU A 309 13.78 17.52 -0.38
CA GLU A 309 12.89 17.94 0.71
C GLU A 309 13.10 19.42 1.09
N LYS A 310 14.36 19.89 1.15
CA LYS A 310 14.69 21.29 1.42
C LYS A 310 14.20 22.24 0.32
N ASP A 311 14.34 21.85 -0.94
CA ASP A 311 13.84 22.62 -2.09
C ASP A 311 12.32 22.75 -2.05
N LEU A 312 11.63 21.64 -1.69
CA LEU A 312 10.17 21.64 -1.54
C LEU A 312 9.70 22.58 -0.42
N ILE A 313 10.32 22.51 0.76
CA ILE A 313 9.99 23.42 1.87
C ILE A 313 10.09 24.87 1.42
N ALA A 314 11.21 25.23 0.77
CA ALA A 314 11.43 26.62 0.31
C ALA A 314 10.33 27.10 -0.66
N LYS A 315 9.83 26.20 -1.52
CA LYS A 315 8.77 26.51 -2.49
C LYS A 315 7.38 26.62 -1.87
N VAL A 316 7.04 25.71 -0.94
CA VAL A 316 5.65 25.61 -0.42
C VAL A 316 5.41 26.46 0.82
N ARG A 317 6.44 26.88 1.55
CA ARG A 317 6.33 27.59 2.85
C ARG A 317 5.45 28.83 2.77
N LYS A 318 5.67 29.68 1.77
CA LYS A 318 4.89 30.91 1.57
C LYS A 318 3.40 30.64 1.34
N LYS A 319 3.08 29.59 0.59
CA LYS A 319 1.69 29.17 0.36
C LYS A 319 1.06 28.67 1.66
N ALA A 320 1.77 27.85 2.43
CA ALA A 320 1.29 27.34 3.71
C ALA A 320 1.03 28.45 4.74
N GLU A 321 1.91 29.46 4.80
CA GLU A 321 1.70 30.64 5.64
C GLU A 321 0.46 31.44 5.22
N ALA A 322 0.22 31.57 3.92
CA ALA A 322 -1.00 32.20 3.41
C ALA A 322 -2.26 31.39 3.79
N ASP A 323 -2.20 30.06 3.70
CA ASP A 323 -3.29 29.15 4.09
C ASP A 323 -3.64 29.31 5.58
N VAL A 324 -2.63 29.26 6.46
CA VAL A 324 -2.84 29.46 7.91
C VAL A 324 -3.40 30.85 8.22
N ASN A 325 -2.92 31.88 7.54
CA ASN A 325 -3.42 33.24 7.73
C ASN A 325 -4.92 33.40 7.39
N ILE A 326 -5.41 32.65 6.39
CA ILE A 326 -6.84 32.60 6.06
C ILE A 326 -7.63 31.97 7.21
N MET A 327 -7.17 30.84 7.73
CA MET A 327 -7.81 30.16 8.87
C MET A 327 -7.78 31.03 10.14
N LEU A 328 -6.67 31.70 10.43
CA LEU A 328 -6.52 32.59 11.57
C LEU A 328 -7.50 33.79 11.53
N LYS A 329 -7.78 34.36 10.35
CA LYS A 329 -8.78 35.39 10.18
C LYS A 329 -10.17 34.89 10.57
N ILE A 330 -10.56 33.68 10.13
CA ILE A 330 -11.84 33.06 10.46
C ILE A 330 -11.93 32.80 11.97
N LYS A 331 -10.85 32.22 12.56
CA LYS A 331 -10.76 31.92 14.00
C LYS A 331 -10.88 33.23 14.84
N SER A 332 -10.21 34.30 14.42
CA SER A 332 -10.25 35.58 15.13
C SER A 332 -11.65 36.19 15.15
N VAL A 333 -12.35 36.12 14.02
CA VAL A 333 -13.75 36.65 13.94
C VAL A 333 -14.67 35.77 14.83
N ARG A 334 -14.51 34.47 14.83
CA ARG A 334 -15.35 33.55 15.59
C ARG A 334 -15.18 33.70 17.11
N ASN A 335 -13.92 33.86 17.56
CA ASN A 335 -13.58 33.91 18.98
C ASN A 335 -13.62 35.34 19.55
N GLU A 336 -13.97 36.37 18.72
CA GLU A 336 -13.96 37.79 19.07
C GLU A 336 -12.61 38.29 19.63
N ASN A 337 -11.52 37.53 19.35
CA ASN A 337 -10.17 37.83 19.81
C ASN A 337 -9.15 37.53 18.70
N ALA A 338 -8.02 38.23 18.71
CA ALA A 338 -6.92 37.97 17.76
C ALA A 338 -6.33 36.57 17.99
N ALA A 339 -6.56 35.67 17.05
CA ALA A 339 -5.96 34.34 17.07
C ALA A 339 -4.55 34.37 16.44
N THR A 340 -3.59 33.74 17.07
CA THR A 340 -2.19 33.70 16.62
C THR A 340 -1.75 32.32 16.16
N THR A 341 -2.52 31.27 16.46
CA THR A 341 -2.21 29.88 16.13
C THR A 341 -3.46 29.12 15.70
N ILE A 342 -3.27 28.14 14.86
CA ILE A 342 -4.23 27.04 14.60
C ILE A 342 -3.62 25.81 15.23
N ASP A 343 -4.31 25.22 16.18
CA ASP A 343 -3.87 23.97 16.82
C ASP A 343 -4.14 22.75 15.92
N PRO A 344 -3.39 21.64 16.07
CA PRO A 344 -3.52 20.48 15.19
C PRO A 344 -4.94 19.87 15.14
N TRP A 345 -5.71 19.95 16.23
CA TRP A 345 -7.08 19.46 16.29
C TRP A 345 -8.12 20.43 15.69
N GLU A 346 -7.69 21.62 15.34
CA GLU A 346 -8.52 22.67 14.73
C GLU A 346 -8.35 22.74 13.22
N ALA A 347 -7.25 22.20 12.67
CA ALA A 347 -6.87 22.39 11.27
C ALA A 347 -7.98 21.97 10.30
N ALA A 348 -8.54 20.76 10.46
CA ALA A 348 -9.61 20.26 9.58
C ALA A 348 -10.91 21.06 9.74
N TYR A 349 -11.23 21.49 10.96
CA TYR A 349 -12.40 22.31 11.25
C TYR A 349 -12.31 23.69 10.59
N TYR A 350 -11.17 24.39 10.72
CA TYR A 350 -11.00 25.69 10.07
C TYR A 350 -10.83 25.57 8.56
N GLU A 351 -10.28 24.47 8.04
CA GLU A 351 -10.30 24.19 6.61
C GLU A 351 -11.73 24.13 6.06
N ASP A 352 -12.63 23.39 6.74
CA ASP A 352 -14.04 23.32 6.34
C ASP A 352 -14.73 24.67 6.40
N LEU A 353 -14.44 25.47 7.43
CA LEU A 353 -14.94 26.83 7.51
C LEU A 353 -14.41 27.75 6.39
N VAL A 354 -13.16 27.55 5.94
CA VAL A 354 -12.62 28.26 4.75
C VAL A 354 -13.40 27.86 3.51
N LEU A 355 -13.66 26.58 3.31
CA LEU A 355 -14.44 26.09 2.16
C LEU A 355 -15.84 26.70 2.14
N ARG A 356 -16.55 26.65 3.27
CA ARG A 356 -17.91 27.20 3.40
C ARG A 356 -17.97 28.72 3.22
N LYS A 357 -17.07 29.48 3.89
CA LYS A 357 -17.14 30.96 3.92
C LYS A 357 -16.56 31.61 2.69
N ASN A 358 -15.46 31.11 2.15
CA ASN A 358 -14.73 31.73 1.05
C ASN A 358 -15.10 31.21 -0.33
N PHE A 359 -15.57 29.92 -0.39
CA PHE A 359 -15.90 29.26 -1.65
C PHE A 359 -17.38 28.87 -1.74
N ASP A 360 -18.17 29.13 -0.67
CA ASP A 360 -19.57 28.70 -0.58
C ASP A 360 -19.70 27.21 -0.94
N LEU A 361 -18.79 26.39 -0.41
CA LEU A 361 -18.65 24.98 -0.68
C LEU A 361 -18.89 24.18 0.62
N ASP A 362 -20.02 23.50 0.69
CA ASP A 362 -20.33 22.56 1.77
C ASP A 362 -19.95 21.16 1.35
N SER A 363 -19.02 20.54 2.07
CA SER A 363 -18.57 19.19 1.78
C SER A 363 -19.64 18.12 2.04
N GLU A 364 -20.64 18.40 2.90
CA GLU A 364 -21.78 17.51 3.11
C GLU A 364 -22.76 17.54 1.92
N GLU A 365 -22.88 18.69 1.24
CA GLU A 365 -23.60 18.77 -0.04
C GLU A 365 -22.83 18.05 -1.16
N VAL A 366 -21.51 18.23 -1.21
CA VAL A 366 -20.67 17.61 -2.24
C VAL A 366 -20.73 16.08 -2.17
N LYS A 367 -20.69 15.48 -0.97
CA LYS A 367 -20.72 14.02 -0.81
C LYS A 367 -22.02 13.39 -1.35
N LYS A 368 -23.13 14.12 -1.45
CA LYS A 368 -24.39 13.62 -2.00
C LYS A 368 -24.30 13.23 -3.48
N TYR A 369 -23.28 13.71 -4.18
CA TYR A 369 -23.01 13.40 -5.58
C TYR A 369 -22.03 12.23 -5.76
N PHE A 370 -21.50 11.68 -4.67
CA PHE A 370 -20.48 10.61 -4.69
C PHE A 370 -20.98 9.35 -3.97
N GLU A 371 -22.12 8.81 -4.44
CA GLU A 371 -22.58 7.51 -4.00
C GLU A 371 -21.61 6.42 -4.51
N PHE A 372 -21.23 5.49 -3.65
CA PHE A 372 -20.18 4.49 -3.87
C PHE A 372 -20.36 3.71 -5.19
N ASN A 373 -21.56 3.21 -5.49
CA ASN A 373 -21.77 2.44 -6.71
C ASN A 373 -21.66 3.31 -7.97
N ASN A 374 -22.10 4.57 -7.91
CA ASN A 374 -21.96 5.51 -9.03
C ASN A 374 -20.48 5.86 -9.25
N VAL A 375 -19.74 6.12 -8.18
CA VAL A 375 -18.28 6.36 -8.24
C VAL A 375 -17.57 5.14 -8.83
N THR A 376 -17.90 3.93 -8.39
CA THR A 376 -17.31 2.67 -8.91
C THR A 376 -17.58 2.50 -10.40
N LYS A 377 -18.83 2.74 -10.87
CA LYS A 377 -19.19 2.67 -12.29
C LYS A 377 -18.42 3.70 -13.13
N GLY A 378 -18.29 4.93 -12.64
CA GLY A 378 -17.54 5.97 -13.33
C GLY A 378 -16.04 5.68 -13.38
N LEU A 379 -15.47 5.27 -12.26
CA LEU A 379 -14.07 4.82 -12.18
C LEU A 379 -13.84 3.68 -13.20
N PHE A 380 -14.70 2.67 -13.23
CA PHE A 380 -14.58 1.59 -14.21
C PHE A 380 -14.66 2.10 -15.64
N THR A 381 -15.58 3.03 -15.93
CA THR A 381 -15.72 3.61 -17.28
C THR A 381 -14.44 4.32 -17.71
N ILE A 382 -13.83 5.10 -16.82
CA ILE A 382 -12.58 5.82 -17.08
C ILE A 382 -11.45 4.84 -17.39
N TYR A 383 -11.20 3.88 -16.51
CA TYR A 383 -10.10 2.94 -16.66
C TYR A 383 -10.29 1.99 -17.85
N GLN A 384 -11.53 1.54 -18.10
CA GLN A 384 -11.86 0.74 -19.29
C GLN A 384 -11.60 1.50 -20.59
N THR A 385 -11.99 2.79 -20.62
CA THR A 385 -11.75 3.65 -21.80
C THR A 385 -10.27 3.89 -22.02
N LEU A 386 -9.54 4.32 -20.99
CA LEU A 386 -8.12 4.66 -21.10
C LEU A 386 -7.27 3.45 -21.48
N PHE A 387 -7.54 2.31 -20.91
CA PHE A 387 -6.66 1.14 -21.03
C PHE A 387 -7.20 0.06 -21.96
N ASN A 388 -8.32 0.30 -22.64
CA ASN A 388 -8.95 -0.64 -23.57
C ASN A 388 -9.16 -2.02 -22.93
N ILE A 389 -9.76 -2.03 -21.75
CA ILE A 389 -10.08 -3.22 -20.96
C ILE A 389 -11.56 -3.25 -20.59
N ARG A 390 -12.04 -4.43 -20.19
CA ARG A 390 -13.40 -4.62 -19.71
C ARG A 390 -13.38 -5.37 -18.37
N PHE A 391 -14.09 -4.84 -17.38
CA PHE A 391 -14.34 -5.49 -16.11
C PHE A 391 -15.66 -6.26 -16.18
N LYS A 392 -15.65 -7.50 -15.70
CA LYS A 392 -16.82 -8.36 -15.60
C LYS A 392 -16.95 -8.88 -14.18
N GLU A 393 -18.02 -8.54 -13.50
CA GLU A 393 -18.31 -9.05 -12.17
C GLU A 393 -18.53 -10.56 -12.19
N VAL A 394 -17.96 -11.25 -11.20
CA VAL A 394 -18.11 -12.70 -11.02
C VAL A 394 -19.30 -12.95 -10.11
N THR A 395 -20.26 -13.73 -10.60
CA THR A 395 -21.44 -14.12 -9.82
C THR A 395 -21.06 -15.19 -8.80
N ASN A 396 -21.46 -15.01 -7.53
CA ASN A 396 -21.14 -15.91 -6.41
C ASN A 396 -19.65 -16.26 -6.30
N PRO A 397 -18.77 -15.24 -6.17
CA PRO A 397 -17.32 -15.49 -6.07
C PRO A 397 -16.99 -16.17 -4.74
N SER A 398 -15.92 -16.97 -4.72
CA SER A 398 -15.35 -17.45 -3.47
C SER A 398 -14.49 -16.35 -2.85
N VAL A 399 -14.97 -15.76 -1.75
CA VAL A 399 -14.38 -14.61 -1.06
C VAL A 399 -14.36 -14.83 0.45
N TRP A 400 -13.57 -14.04 1.18
CA TRP A 400 -13.35 -14.13 2.64
C TRP A 400 -14.39 -13.37 3.49
N HIS A 401 -15.26 -12.59 2.85
CA HIS A 401 -16.35 -11.86 3.51
C HIS A 401 -17.47 -11.54 2.52
N GLU A 402 -18.72 -11.46 2.98
CA GLU A 402 -19.91 -11.22 2.14
C GLU A 402 -19.90 -9.86 1.41
N ASP A 403 -19.23 -8.84 1.98
CA ASP A 403 -19.09 -7.51 1.37
C ASP A 403 -18.05 -7.48 0.24
N VAL A 404 -17.29 -8.55 -0.01
CA VAL A 404 -16.22 -8.58 -1.01
C VAL A 404 -16.77 -8.95 -2.39
N GLN A 405 -16.44 -8.12 -3.37
CA GLN A 405 -16.76 -8.37 -4.78
C GLN A 405 -15.52 -8.85 -5.53
N MET A 406 -15.72 -9.63 -6.59
CA MET A 406 -14.65 -10.11 -7.47
C MET A 406 -14.97 -9.76 -8.92
N TYR A 407 -13.93 -9.37 -9.66
CA TYR A 407 -14.02 -9.01 -11.07
C TYR A 407 -12.95 -9.72 -11.90
N GLU A 408 -13.32 -10.08 -13.13
CA GLU A 408 -12.42 -10.51 -14.20
C GLU A 408 -12.10 -9.33 -15.11
N VAL A 409 -10.84 -9.24 -15.56
CA VAL A 409 -10.33 -8.17 -16.43
C VAL A 409 -9.99 -8.76 -17.80
N PHE A 410 -10.66 -8.27 -18.82
CA PHE A 410 -10.45 -8.69 -20.22
C PHE A 410 -9.81 -7.56 -21.03
N ASP A 411 -8.87 -7.90 -21.90
CA ASP A 411 -8.40 -6.99 -22.95
C ASP A 411 -9.43 -6.96 -24.08
N ILE A 412 -9.94 -5.77 -24.43
CA ILE A 412 -11.00 -5.63 -25.43
C ILE A 412 -10.54 -6.03 -26.83
N SER A 413 -9.25 -5.80 -27.16
CA SER A 413 -8.74 -6.10 -28.50
C SER A 413 -8.58 -7.60 -28.77
N THR A 414 -8.28 -8.40 -27.73
CA THR A 414 -8.02 -9.84 -27.86
C THR A 414 -9.12 -10.71 -27.26
N GLU A 415 -10.04 -10.12 -26.49
CA GLU A 415 -11.05 -10.81 -25.66
C GLU A 415 -10.43 -11.78 -24.64
N GLU A 416 -9.15 -11.69 -24.37
CA GLU A 416 -8.46 -12.54 -23.42
C GLU A 416 -8.65 -12.06 -21.99
N LEU A 417 -8.86 -12.98 -21.06
CA LEU A 417 -8.74 -12.73 -19.63
C LEU A 417 -7.27 -12.40 -19.32
N ILE A 418 -7.00 -11.21 -18.77
CA ILE A 418 -5.64 -10.74 -18.46
C ILE A 418 -5.34 -10.70 -16.96
N GLY A 419 -6.35 -10.68 -16.10
CA GLY A 419 -6.20 -10.69 -14.65
C GLY A 419 -7.51 -10.66 -13.92
N ARG A 420 -7.45 -10.55 -12.58
CA ARG A 420 -8.62 -10.51 -11.69
C ARG A 420 -8.39 -9.49 -10.58
N PHE A 421 -9.46 -9.02 -9.96
CA PHE A 421 -9.34 -8.24 -8.74
C PHE A 421 -10.53 -8.43 -7.80
N TYR A 422 -10.29 -8.09 -6.53
CA TYR A 422 -11.27 -8.10 -5.46
C TYR A 422 -11.44 -6.69 -4.90
N LEU A 423 -12.67 -6.34 -4.49
CA LEU A 423 -12.99 -5.09 -3.80
C LEU A 423 -13.51 -5.40 -2.40
N ASP A 424 -12.74 -5.06 -1.38
CA ASP A 424 -13.08 -5.15 0.05
C ASP A 424 -13.13 -3.74 0.63
N MET A 425 -14.29 -3.07 0.47
CA MET A 425 -14.35 -1.61 0.53
C MET A 425 -14.85 -1.04 1.86
N PHE A 426 -15.44 -1.87 2.75
CA PHE A 426 -16.09 -1.39 3.96
C PHE A 426 -15.36 -1.82 5.24
N PRO A 427 -15.42 -1.01 6.32
CA PRO A 427 -14.80 -1.34 7.59
C PRO A 427 -15.51 -2.49 8.29
N ARG A 428 -14.76 -3.27 9.05
CA ARG A 428 -15.24 -4.27 10.00
C ARG A 428 -14.19 -4.50 11.09
N ALA A 429 -14.58 -5.16 12.18
CA ALA A 429 -13.68 -5.49 13.28
C ALA A 429 -12.44 -6.28 12.79
N ASN A 430 -11.28 -5.90 13.27
CA ASN A 430 -9.99 -6.54 13.00
C ASN A 430 -9.53 -6.52 11.53
N LYS A 431 -10.17 -5.72 10.68
CA LYS A 431 -9.70 -5.48 9.32
C LYS A 431 -8.62 -4.38 9.33
N TYR A 432 -7.66 -4.48 8.41
CA TYR A 432 -6.68 -3.41 8.12
C TYR A 432 -7.38 -2.05 7.98
N SER A 433 -6.95 -1.08 8.76
CA SER A 433 -7.68 0.18 8.97
C SER A 433 -7.40 1.29 7.96
N HIS A 434 -6.40 1.11 7.09
CA HIS A 434 -6.08 2.04 6.01
C HIS A 434 -6.61 1.54 4.67
N ALA A 435 -6.36 2.27 3.58
CA ALA A 435 -6.53 1.80 2.22
C ALA A 435 -5.22 1.18 1.72
N ALA A 436 -5.29 0.10 0.94
CA ALA A 436 -4.13 -0.50 0.28
C ALA A 436 -4.55 -1.52 -0.80
N ALA A 437 -3.72 -1.67 -1.82
CA ALA A 437 -3.80 -2.78 -2.78
C ALA A 437 -2.90 -3.93 -2.33
N PHE A 438 -3.48 -5.12 -2.18
CA PHE A 438 -2.81 -6.36 -1.79
C PHE A 438 -2.68 -7.29 -2.99
N SER A 439 -1.49 -7.82 -3.24
CA SER A 439 -1.33 -8.90 -4.21
C SER A 439 -2.06 -10.16 -3.72
N VAL A 440 -2.68 -10.90 -4.64
CA VAL A 440 -3.26 -12.23 -4.41
C VAL A 440 -2.49 -13.26 -5.24
N THR A 441 -2.26 -12.94 -6.50
CA THR A 441 -1.41 -13.69 -7.43
C THR A 441 -0.61 -12.71 -8.25
N ILE A 442 0.69 -12.95 -8.42
CA ILE A 442 1.56 -12.09 -9.20
C ILE A 442 1.73 -12.62 -10.62
N GLY A 443 1.76 -11.71 -11.61
CA GLY A 443 1.94 -12.05 -13.01
C GLY A 443 3.34 -12.56 -13.32
N LYS A 444 3.44 -13.63 -14.13
CA LYS A 444 4.70 -14.25 -14.51
C LYS A 444 4.56 -15.12 -15.74
N MET A 445 5.59 -15.18 -16.59
CA MET A 445 5.69 -16.20 -17.63
C MET A 445 6.10 -17.54 -17.04
N THR A 446 5.37 -18.60 -17.38
CA THR A 446 5.65 -19.97 -16.96
C THR A 446 5.69 -20.90 -18.17
N SER A 447 6.09 -22.15 -18.00
CA SER A 447 6.02 -23.17 -19.08
C SER A 447 4.59 -23.44 -19.58
N ASN A 448 3.55 -23.12 -18.77
CA ASN A 448 2.14 -23.30 -19.13
C ASN A 448 1.51 -22.03 -19.74
N GLY A 449 2.28 -20.97 -19.95
CA GLY A 449 1.82 -19.66 -20.39
C GLY A 449 1.95 -18.60 -19.31
N TYR A 450 1.24 -17.48 -19.48
CA TYR A 450 1.30 -16.37 -18.53
C TYR A 450 0.38 -16.63 -17.32
N GLN A 451 0.97 -16.70 -16.11
CA GLN A 451 0.22 -16.69 -14.85
C GLN A 451 -0.45 -15.33 -14.70
N LYS A 452 -1.77 -15.33 -14.65
CA LYS A 452 -2.56 -14.09 -14.58
C LYS A 452 -2.53 -13.51 -13.18
N PRO A 453 -2.27 -12.20 -13.05
CA PRO A 453 -2.27 -11.54 -11.75
C PRO A 453 -3.68 -11.43 -11.16
N ALA A 454 -3.73 -11.37 -9.84
CA ALA A 454 -4.92 -10.99 -9.08
C ALA A 454 -4.53 -10.05 -7.94
N THR A 455 -5.30 -8.99 -7.72
CA THR A 455 -5.06 -7.97 -6.68
C THR A 455 -6.34 -7.73 -5.89
N ALA A 456 -6.24 -7.56 -4.58
CA ALA A 456 -7.35 -7.15 -3.73
C ALA A 456 -7.19 -5.70 -3.30
N LEU A 457 -8.21 -4.88 -3.53
CA LEU A 457 -8.30 -3.52 -3.03
C LEU A 457 -9.03 -3.54 -1.69
N VAL A 458 -8.36 -3.08 -0.64
CA VAL A 458 -8.90 -3.00 0.71
C VAL A 458 -9.03 -1.53 1.09
N CYS A 459 -10.25 -1.08 1.38
CA CYS A 459 -10.56 0.28 1.82
C CYS A 459 -11.45 0.25 3.07
N ASN A 460 -11.76 1.42 3.64
CA ASN A 460 -12.61 1.57 4.79
C ASN A 460 -13.56 2.77 4.59
N PHE A 461 -14.34 2.74 3.53
CA PHE A 461 -15.33 3.77 3.22
C PHE A 461 -16.57 3.65 4.13
N PRO A 462 -17.37 4.72 4.30
CA PRO A 462 -18.62 4.62 5.05
C PRO A 462 -19.47 3.46 4.53
N LYS A 463 -19.88 2.55 5.42
CA LYS A 463 -20.74 1.42 5.04
C LYS A 463 -22.17 1.93 4.79
N PRO A 464 -22.89 1.44 3.76
CA PRO A 464 -24.31 1.77 3.62
C PRO A 464 -25.11 1.32 4.84
N SER A 465 -26.11 2.11 5.22
CA SER A 465 -27.02 1.82 6.33
C SER A 465 -28.48 1.90 5.86
N ASP A 466 -29.42 1.59 6.78
CA ASP A 466 -30.86 1.75 6.49
C ASP A 466 -31.25 3.23 6.32
N LEU A 467 -30.40 4.17 6.73
CA LEU A 467 -30.66 5.61 6.70
C LEU A 467 -30.17 6.27 5.42
N GLU A 468 -28.99 5.88 4.94
CA GLU A 468 -28.41 6.42 3.70
C GLU A 468 -27.48 5.40 3.03
N PRO A 469 -27.28 5.51 1.70
CA PRO A 469 -26.28 4.72 0.98
C PRO A 469 -24.86 5.15 1.39
N SER A 470 -23.86 4.40 0.94
CA SER A 470 -22.46 4.79 1.12
C SER A 470 -22.16 6.07 0.33
N LEU A 471 -22.09 7.21 1.02
CA LEU A 471 -21.74 8.50 0.44
C LEU A 471 -20.27 8.81 0.74
N LEU A 472 -19.47 8.96 -0.32
CA LEU A 472 -18.04 9.23 -0.22
C LEU A 472 -17.77 10.73 -0.11
N SER A 473 -16.85 11.13 0.76
CA SER A 473 -16.25 12.45 0.63
C SER A 473 -15.40 12.52 -0.64
N HIS A 474 -15.15 13.72 -1.17
CA HIS A 474 -14.25 13.87 -2.33
C HIS A 474 -12.87 13.28 -2.08
N GLY A 475 -12.34 13.39 -0.85
CA GLY A 475 -11.08 12.75 -0.47
C GLY A 475 -11.15 11.21 -0.46
N ASN A 476 -12.32 10.60 -0.13
CA ASN A 476 -12.50 9.14 -0.29
C ASN A 476 -12.50 8.75 -1.78
N VAL A 477 -13.08 9.56 -2.65
CA VAL A 477 -13.03 9.32 -4.10
C VAL A 477 -11.60 9.38 -4.61
N GLU A 478 -10.81 10.38 -4.18
CA GLU A 478 -9.38 10.50 -4.50
C GLU A 478 -8.59 9.27 -4.02
N THR A 479 -8.80 8.83 -2.77
CA THR A 479 -8.20 7.59 -2.24
C THR A 479 -8.60 6.37 -3.07
N TYR A 480 -9.85 6.28 -3.52
CA TYR A 480 -10.32 5.15 -4.35
C TYR A 480 -9.58 5.11 -5.69
N PHE A 481 -9.42 6.25 -6.35
CA PHE A 481 -8.67 6.34 -7.61
C PHE A 481 -7.18 6.02 -7.41
N HIS A 482 -6.59 6.48 -6.30
CA HIS A 482 -5.22 6.15 -5.92
C HIS A 482 -5.01 4.64 -5.80
N GLU A 483 -5.76 4.01 -4.91
CA GLU A 483 -5.60 2.58 -4.63
C GLU A 483 -5.96 1.71 -5.85
N PHE A 484 -6.96 2.14 -6.64
CA PHE A 484 -7.26 1.47 -7.89
C PHE A 484 -6.14 1.66 -8.92
N GLY A 485 -5.35 2.72 -8.82
CA GLY A 485 -4.12 2.92 -9.56
C GLY A 485 -3.08 1.82 -9.29
N HIS A 486 -2.86 1.48 -8.02
CA HIS A 486 -2.00 0.34 -7.64
C HIS A 486 -2.59 -1.00 -8.14
N LEU A 487 -3.92 -1.18 -8.00
CA LEU A 487 -4.60 -2.38 -8.48
C LEU A 487 -4.35 -2.59 -9.98
N VAL A 488 -4.58 -1.59 -10.82
CA VAL A 488 -4.38 -1.76 -12.27
C VAL A 488 -2.92 -1.90 -12.64
N HIS A 489 -1.99 -1.30 -11.89
CA HIS A 489 -0.56 -1.54 -12.07
C HIS A 489 -0.23 -3.02 -11.81
N GLY A 490 -0.80 -3.62 -10.76
CA GLY A 490 -0.67 -5.06 -10.48
C GLY A 490 -1.28 -5.94 -11.57
N VAL A 491 -2.53 -5.62 -12.00
CA VAL A 491 -3.32 -6.47 -12.89
C VAL A 491 -2.91 -6.36 -14.37
N LEU A 492 -2.44 -5.19 -14.82
CA LEU A 492 -2.08 -4.99 -16.23
C LEU A 492 -0.64 -5.37 -16.56
N THR A 493 0.13 -5.86 -15.59
CA THR A 493 1.52 -6.28 -15.82
C THR A 493 1.64 -7.34 -16.91
N LYS A 494 2.69 -7.23 -17.72
CA LYS A 494 3.13 -8.26 -18.70
C LYS A 494 4.59 -8.63 -18.47
N SER A 495 5.12 -8.35 -17.29
CA SER A 495 6.49 -8.73 -16.96
C SER A 495 6.68 -10.25 -17.10
N PRO A 496 7.74 -10.71 -17.77
CA PRO A 496 8.03 -12.14 -17.85
C PRO A 496 8.51 -12.74 -16.52
N LEU A 497 9.01 -11.90 -15.60
CA LEU A 497 9.50 -12.29 -14.27
C LEU A 497 8.60 -11.74 -13.18
N MET A 498 8.34 -12.54 -12.15
CA MET A 498 7.59 -12.13 -10.97
C MET A 498 8.25 -10.95 -10.26
N GLY A 499 9.58 -10.98 -10.11
CA GLY A 499 10.35 -9.93 -9.44
C GLY A 499 10.27 -8.53 -10.07
N TYR A 500 9.68 -8.42 -11.26
CA TYR A 500 9.44 -7.15 -11.96
C TYR A 500 7.97 -6.87 -12.29
N ALA A 501 7.06 -7.71 -11.80
CA ALA A 501 5.65 -7.60 -12.15
C ALA A 501 4.93 -6.52 -11.33
N GLY A 502 4.08 -5.75 -12.00
CA GLY A 502 3.19 -4.77 -11.40
C GLY A 502 3.95 -3.75 -10.54
N THR A 503 3.60 -3.68 -9.27
CA THR A 503 4.18 -2.73 -8.31
C THR A 503 5.58 -3.10 -7.81
N SER A 504 6.22 -4.16 -8.36
CA SER A 504 7.63 -4.51 -8.10
C SER A 504 8.58 -3.58 -8.87
N VAL A 505 8.57 -2.31 -8.50
CA VAL A 505 9.35 -1.19 -9.07
C VAL A 505 10.15 -0.50 -7.96
N ALA A 506 10.98 0.49 -8.31
CA ALA A 506 11.68 1.30 -7.30
C ALA A 506 10.67 1.89 -6.29
N ARG A 507 10.99 1.80 -4.99
CA ARG A 507 10.05 2.17 -3.91
C ARG A 507 9.65 3.64 -3.93
N ASP A 508 10.49 4.52 -4.44
CA ASP A 508 10.22 5.94 -4.65
C ASP A 508 9.62 6.27 -6.04
N PHE A 509 9.18 5.23 -6.77
CA PHE A 509 8.37 5.34 -7.99
C PHE A 509 6.99 4.69 -7.84
N VAL A 510 6.83 3.76 -6.92
CA VAL A 510 5.63 2.92 -6.81
C VAL A 510 4.33 3.72 -6.68
N GLU A 511 4.40 4.92 -6.07
CA GLU A 511 3.28 5.84 -5.91
C GLU A 511 3.00 6.71 -7.16
N ALA A 512 3.93 6.81 -8.11
CA ALA A 512 3.73 7.70 -9.27
C ALA A 512 2.56 7.27 -10.17
N PRO A 513 2.33 5.98 -10.47
CA PRO A 513 1.15 5.56 -11.22
C PRO A 513 -0.18 5.81 -10.50
N SER A 514 -0.26 5.57 -9.19
CA SER A 514 -1.47 5.78 -8.40
C SER A 514 -1.80 7.27 -8.25
N GLN A 515 -0.82 8.09 -7.89
CA GLN A 515 -0.97 9.54 -7.75
C GLN A 515 -1.30 10.24 -9.07
N MET A 516 -0.80 9.74 -10.20
CA MET A 516 -1.20 10.28 -11.50
C MET A 516 -2.71 10.12 -11.71
N LEU A 517 -3.27 8.98 -11.35
CA LEU A 517 -4.69 8.66 -11.57
C LEU A 517 -5.63 9.40 -10.60
N GLU A 518 -5.14 9.97 -9.50
CA GLU A 518 -5.91 10.89 -8.64
C GLU A 518 -6.40 12.14 -9.39
N ASN A 519 -5.69 12.59 -10.43
CA ASN A 519 -6.05 13.80 -11.14
C ASN A 519 -7.42 13.74 -11.83
N TRP A 520 -7.93 12.55 -12.16
CA TRP A 520 -9.26 12.39 -12.77
C TRP A 520 -10.42 12.85 -11.89
N VAL A 521 -10.29 12.82 -10.57
CA VAL A 521 -11.35 13.28 -9.65
C VAL A 521 -11.49 14.79 -9.60
N TRP A 522 -10.63 15.53 -10.32
CA TRP A 522 -10.66 16.98 -10.46
C TRP A 522 -11.05 17.44 -11.86
N GLN A 523 -11.25 16.51 -12.80
CA GLN A 523 -11.55 16.85 -14.20
C GLN A 523 -13.07 16.81 -14.43
N LYS A 524 -13.63 17.88 -14.99
CA LYS A 524 -15.06 18.00 -15.27
C LYS A 524 -15.57 16.84 -16.14
N GLU A 525 -14.81 16.49 -17.18
CA GLU A 525 -15.16 15.40 -18.11
C GLU A 525 -15.26 14.07 -17.38
N SER A 526 -14.36 13.79 -16.46
CA SER A 526 -14.36 12.60 -15.61
C SER A 526 -15.49 12.62 -14.59
N LEU A 527 -15.67 13.73 -13.86
CA LEU A 527 -16.68 13.87 -12.82
C LEU A 527 -18.10 13.72 -13.37
N ASN A 528 -18.37 14.20 -14.57
CA ASN A 528 -19.67 14.02 -15.22
C ASN A 528 -20.07 12.56 -15.45
N LEU A 529 -19.13 11.61 -15.39
CA LEU A 529 -19.42 10.19 -15.54
C LEU A 529 -20.00 9.56 -14.28
N PHE A 530 -19.76 10.14 -13.09
CA PHE A 530 -20.14 9.50 -11.83
C PHE A 530 -20.66 10.44 -10.75
N ALA A 531 -20.41 11.74 -10.84
CA ALA A 531 -20.87 12.70 -9.84
C ALA A 531 -22.37 12.98 -10.03
N GLN A 532 -23.23 12.09 -9.48
CA GLN A 532 -24.67 12.15 -9.59
C GLN A 532 -25.32 12.13 -8.20
N HIS A 533 -26.28 13.02 -7.98
CA HIS A 533 -26.99 13.12 -6.70
C HIS A 533 -27.73 11.80 -6.40
N TYR A 534 -27.46 11.21 -5.23
CA TYR A 534 -27.89 9.84 -4.87
C TYR A 534 -29.41 9.64 -4.86
N GLN A 535 -30.22 10.70 -4.63
CA GLN A 535 -31.69 10.63 -4.63
C GLN A 535 -32.30 11.03 -5.97
N THR A 536 -31.81 12.09 -6.63
CA THR A 536 -32.43 12.62 -7.85
C THR A 536 -31.81 12.05 -9.13
N GLY A 537 -30.59 11.53 -9.08
CA GLY A 537 -29.83 11.09 -10.25
C GLY A 537 -29.28 12.22 -11.10
N GLU A 538 -29.49 13.48 -10.70
CA GLU A 538 -28.98 14.64 -11.42
C GLU A 538 -27.47 14.74 -11.32
N THR A 539 -26.81 15.04 -12.42
CA THR A 539 -25.36 15.27 -12.45
C THR A 539 -25.02 16.51 -11.62
N ILE A 540 -23.84 16.50 -11.00
CA ILE A 540 -23.33 17.62 -10.22
C ILE A 540 -23.42 18.94 -11.01
N PRO A 541 -24.05 20.00 -10.45
CA PRO A 541 -24.19 21.27 -11.15
C PRO A 541 -22.84 21.92 -11.46
N ASP A 542 -22.71 22.53 -12.64
CA ASP A 542 -21.49 23.25 -13.02
C ASP A 542 -21.09 24.32 -11.99
N SER A 543 -22.06 24.95 -11.33
CA SER A 543 -21.79 25.92 -10.25
C SER A 543 -21.09 25.29 -9.06
N LEU A 544 -21.50 24.08 -8.65
CA LEU A 544 -20.86 23.36 -7.54
C LEU A 544 -19.48 22.82 -7.95
N LEU A 545 -19.36 22.29 -9.16
CA LEU A 545 -18.10 21.81 -9.71
C LEU A 545 -17.06 22.93 -9.82
N ASN A 546 -17.48 24.12 -10.29
CA ASN A 546 -16.57 25.28 -10.37
C ASN A 546 -16.09 25.72 -8.99
N LYS A 547 -16.94 25.66 -7.95
CA LYS A 547 -16.55 25.91 -6.56
C LYS A 547 -15.53 24.90 -6.06
N MET A 548 -15.73 23.60 -6.35
CA MET A 548 -14.78 22.54 -6.01
C MET A 548 -13.41 22.78 -6.64
N VAL A 549 -13.37 23.07 -7.95
CA VAL A 549 -12.12 23.34 -8.67
C VAL A 549 -11.43 24.60 -8.14
N ALA A 550 -12.17 25.67 -7.85
CA ALA A 550 -11.63 26.88 -7.26
C ALA A 550 -11.06 26.62 -5.84
N ALA A 551 -11.66 25.69 -5.10
CA ALA A 551 -11.22 25.31 -3.76
C ALA A 551 -10.11 24.26 -3.74
N LYS A 552 -9.72 23.67 -4.90
CA LYS A 552 -8.75 22.57 -5.00
C LYS A 552 -7.48 22.82 -4.19
N ASN A 553 -6.97 24.05 -4.25
CA ASN A 553 -5.71 24.42 -3.61
C ASN A 553 -5.89 25.07 -2.21
N VAL A 554 -7.09 24.92 -1.58
CA VAL A 554 -7.27 25.29 -0.17
C VAL A 554 -6.40 24.39 0.70
N ASN A 555 -5.56 25.03 1.52
CA ASN A 555 -4.60 24.36 2.39
C ASN A 555 -3.60 23.43 1.67
N SER A 556 -3.39 23.55 0.36
CA SER A 556 -2.40 22.76 -0.37
C SER A 556 -0.99 22.94 0.18
N GLY A 557 -0.64 24.16 0.62
CA GLY A 557 0.65 24.45 1.23
C GLY A 557 0.83 23.78 2.59
N THR A 558 -0.16 23.85 3.48
CA THR A 558 -0.10 23.19 4.80
C THR A 558 -0.12 21.67 4.68
N LYS A 559 -0.91 21.12 3.75
CA LYS A 559 -0.93 19.68 3.43
C LYS A 559 0.43 19.20 2.91
N ALA A 560 1.06 19.96 2.01
CA ALA A 560 2.39 19.64 1.51
C ALA A 560 3.44 19.67 2.63
N LEU A 561 3.46 20.69 3.50
CA LEU A 561 4.37 20.73 4.66
C LEU A 561 4.15 19.56 5.63
N GLN A 562 2.92 19.08 5.80
CA GLN A 562 2.63 17.91 6.63
C GLN A 562 3.23 16.63 6.03
N GLN A 563 3.15 16.44 4.71
CA GLN A 563 3.77 15.29 4.03
C GLN A 563 5.30 15.37 4.07
N ILE A 564 5.87 16.55 3.86
CA ILE A 564 7.30 16.82 3.99
C ILE A 564 7.77 16.55 5.43
N PHE A 565 7.00 16.95 6.44
CA PHE A 565 7.30 16.62 7.84
C PHE A 565 7.42 15.10 8.07
N TYR A 566 6.50 14.30 7.52
CA TYR A 566 6.58 12.85 7.61
C TYR A 566 7.82 12.28 6.90
N GLY A 567 8.15 12.80 5.72
CA GLY A 567 9.37 12.42 4.99
C GLY A 567 10.63 12.74 5.75
N ILE A 568 10.73 13.96 6.27
CA ILE A 568 11.90 14.41 7.05
C ILE A 568 11.99 13.66 8.39
N LEU A 569 10.87 13.39 9.07
CA LEU A 569 10.85 12.60 10.29
C LEU A 569 11.41 11.20 10.04
N ASP A 570 10.87 10.50 9.05
CA ASP A 570 11.35 9.18 8.66
C ASP A 570 12.84 9.20 8.32
N PHE A 571 13.24 10.17 7.50
CA PHE A 571 14.62 10.25 7.04
C PHE A 571 15.59 10.65 8.15
N THR A 572 15.19 11.55 9.07
CA THR A 572 15.97 11.91 10.27
C THR A 572 16.23 10.70 11.16
N LEU A 573 15.21 9.88 11.40
CA LEU A 573 15.32 8.68 12.23
C LEU A 573 16.18 7.57 11.60
N HIS A 574 16.50 7.67 10.31
CA HIS A 574 17.25 6.64 9.58
C HIS A 574 18.57 7.13 8.97
N ASP A 575 18.89 8.44 9.03
CA ASP A 575 20.13 9.00 8.52
C ASP A 575 20.99 9.59 9.63
N GLY A 576 21.47 8.72 10.53
CA GLY A 576 22.44 9.06 11.57
C GLY A 576 21.86 9.23 12.98
N TYR A 577 20.56 9.16 13.19
CA TYR A 577 19.95 9.16 14.52
C TYR A 577 20.27 7.87 15.29
N ASP A 578 20.63 8.01 16.57
CA ASP A 578 20.94 6.89 17.47
C ASP A 578 20.08 7.01 18.74
N PRO A 579 19.09 6.11 18.96
CA PRO A 579 18.17 6.18 20.09
C PRO A 579 18.84 6.06 21.47
N ASP A 580 20.10 5.60 21.53
CA ASP A 580 20.86 5.47 22.78
C ASP A 580 21.69 6.71 23.12
N LYS A 581 21.84 7.66 22.20
CA LYS A 581 22.69 8.85 22.34
C LYS A 581 21.96 10.16 22.13
N ASP A 582 20.95 10.17 21.26
CA ASP A 582 20.22 11.36 20.84
C ASP A 582 18.97 11.59 21.70
N GLU A 583 18.27 12.69 21.43
CA GLU A 583 16.96 12.98 21.99
C GLU A 583 15.97 11.85 21.69
N SER A 584 14.92 11.68 22.51
CA SER A 584 13.90 10.67 22.25
C SER A 584 13.19 10.88 20.89
N THR A 585 12.66 9.82 20.30
CA THR A 585 11.86 9.93 19.06
C THR A 585 10.68 10.91 19.22
N THR A 586 10.15 11.07 20.44
CA THR A 586 9.12 12.07 20.75
C THR A 586 9.64 13.50 20.69
N ASP A 587 10.85 13.75 21.17
CA ASP A 587 11.49 15.07 21.11
C ASP A 587 11.83 15.44 19.66
N ILE A 588 12.28 14.48 18.86
CA ILE A 588 12.49 14.66 17.41
C ILE A 588 11.17 15.02 16.71
N VAL A 589 10.07 14.29 16.97
CA VAL A 589 8.73 14.62 16.43
C VAL A 589 8.33 16.03 16.83
N LYS A 590 8.46 16.39 18.11
CA LYS A 590 8.12 17.72 18.62
C LYS A 590 8.94 18.82 17.94
N LYS A 591 10.24 18.63 17.82
CA LYS A 591 11.16 19.58 17.16
C LYS A 591 10.77 19.78 15.69
N LEU A 592 10.68 18.68 14.95
CA LEU A 592 10.38 18.74 13.51
C LEU A 592 8.98 19.26 13.23
N GLN A 593 7.97 18.88 14.03
CA GLN A 593 6.62 19.42 13.87
C GLN A 593 6.59 20.93 14.07
N ASN A 594 7.21 21.44 15.12
CA ASN A 594 7.23 22.90 15.40
C ASN A 594 8.07 23.68 14.36
N GLU A 595 9.08 23.06 13.76
CA GLU A 595 9.96 23.69 12.77
C GLU A 595 9.34 23.69 11.35
N LEU A 596 8.78 22.55 10.95
CA LEU A 596 8.37 22.31 9.57
C LEU A 596 6.89 22.62 9.33
N THR A 597 6.00 22.19 10.23
CA THR A 597 4.58 22.48 10.11
C THR A 597 4.27 23.87 10.72
N LEU A 598 3.09 24.38 10.40
CA LEU A 598 2.60 25.64 10.99
C LEU A 598 1.61 25.37 12.14
N TYR A 599 1.56 24.14 12.63
CA TYR A 599 0.71 23.67 13.71
C TYR A 599 1.59 23.25 14.89
N PRO A 600 1.40 23.83 16.11
CA PRO A 600 2.22 23.53 17.27
C PRO A 600 2.07 22.07 17.70
N PHE A 601 3.14 21.51 18.29
CA PHE A 601 3.09 20.15 18.84
C PHE A 601 2.10 20.06 20.01
N GLN A 602 1.20 19.10 19.98
CA GLN A 602 0.30 18.80 21.10
C GLN A 602 1.06 18.03 22.18
N LYS A 603 1.30 18.69 23.31
CA LYS A 603 2.09 18.09 24.41
C LYS A 603 1.48 16.76 24.90
N GLY A 604 2.33 15.76 25.09
CA GLY A 604 1.97 14.43 25.59
C GLY A 604 1.48 13.48 24.50
N THR A 605 1.63 13.82 23.20
CA THR A 605 1.31 12.93 22.10
C THR A 605 2.56 12.21 21.57
N HIS A 606 2.35 11.03 20.98
CA HIS A 606 3.39 10.13 20.49
C HIS A 606 2.98 9.51 19.14
N MET A 607 2.75 10.37 18.12
CA MET A 607 2.21 9.92 16.83
C MET A 607 3.09 8.85 16.15
N GLN A 608 4.40 8.85 16.39
CA GLN A 608 5.34 7.89 15.82
C GLN A 608 5.08 6.45 16.27
N ALA A 609 4.43 6.25 17.42
CA ALA A 609 4.07 4.92 17.93
C ALA A 609 3.00 4.22 17.09
N ALA A 610 2.17 5.00 16.37
CA ALA A 610 1.13 4.48 15.48
C ALA A 610 1.37 4.84 14.01
N PHE A 611 2.57 5.37 13.68
CA PHE A 611 2.93 5.71 12.32
C PHE A 611 3.56 4.50 11.62
N GLY A 612 2.71 3.59 11.10
CA GLY A 612 3.10 2.31 10.50
C GLY A 612 4.13 2.44 9.37
N HIS A 613 4.20 3.60 8.70
CA HIS A 613 5.19 3.88 7.66
C HIS A 613 6.64 3.82 8.16
N LEU A 614 6.91 4.17 9.42
CA LEU A 614 8.26 4.02 10.00
C LEU A 614 8.75 2.56 10.01
N ASN A 615 7.82 1.60 10.01
CA ASN A 615 8.14 0.18 9.84
C ASN A 615 8.25 -0.19 8.34
N GLY A 616 7.18 -0.08 7.57
CA GLY A 616 7.11 -0.55 6.18
C GLY A 616 7.83 0.33 5.15
N TYR A 617 7.95 1.65 5.43
CA TYR A 617 8.54 2.67 4.58
C TYR A 617 9.78 3.33 5.21
N GLY A 618 10.53 2.64 6.06
CA GLY A 618 11.75 3.18 6.70
C GLY A 618 12.75 3.73 5.68
N ALA A 619 13.13 5.00 5.82
CA ALA A 619 13.91 5.80 4.89
C ALA A 619 13.32 5.86 3.46
N ALA A 620 11.97 5.93 3.37
CA ALA A 620 11.28 5.90 2.08
C ALA A 620 10.07 6.82 1.97
N TYR A 621 9.62 7.42 3.07
CA TYR A 621 8.40 8.25 3.05
C TYR A 621 8.50 9.44 2.08
N TYR A 622 9.69 10.00 1.89
CA TYR A 622 9.95 11.03 0.87
C TYR A 622 9.43 10.63 -0.51
N GLY A 623 9.36 9.32 -0.78
CA GLY A 623 8.92 8.72 -2.03
C GLY A 623 7.52 9.18 -2.47
N TYR A 624 6.62 9.54 -1.53
CA TYR A 624 5.31 10.07 -1.87
C TYR A 624 5.40 11.40 -2.63
N LYS A 625 6.15 12.36 -2.12
CA LYS A 625 6.33 13.65 -2.82
C LYS A 625 7.28 13.55 -4.01
N TRP A 626 8.26 12.66 -3.93
CA TRP A 626 9.14 12.34 -5.04
C TRP A 626 8.34 11.76 -6.23
N SER A 627 7.52 10.76 -5.99
CA SER A 627 6.65 10.14 -7.00
C SER A 627 5.63 11.10 -7.57
N GLU A 628 5.06 11.99 -6.75
CA GLU A 628 4.06 12.98 -7.18
C GLU A 628 4.61 13.95 -8.23
N VAL A 629 5.91 14.29 -8.19
CA VAL A 629 6.55 15.11 -9.24
C VAL A 629 6.43 14.41 -10.60
N TYR A 630 6.73 13.12 -10.67
CA TYR A 630 6.60 12.34 -11.90
C TYR A 630 5.15 12.09 -12.29
N ALA A 631 4.28 11.86 -11.31
CA ALA A 631 2.85 11.68 -11.52
C ALA A 631 2.23 12.89 -12.22
N GLN A 632 2.49 14.10 -11.73
CA GLN A 632 1.96 15.32 -12.32
C GLN A 632 2.57 15.62 -13.69
N ASP A 633 3.86 15.32 -13.89
CA ASP A 633 4.51 15.50 -15.19
C ASP A 633 3.95 14.52 -16.23
N MET A 634 3.67 13.27 -15.87
CA MET A 634 2.97 12.30 -16.72
C MET A 634 1.52 12.71 -17.00
N PHE A 635 0.80 13.23 -16.00
CA PHE A 635 -0.56 13.71 -16.18
C PHE A 635 -0.65 14.88 -17.16
N SER A 636 0.38 15.75 -17.23
CA SER A 636 0.41 16.86 -18.18
C SER A 636 0.22 16.43 -19.64
N VAL A 637 0.63 15.20 -20.00
CA VAL A 637 0.40 14.64 -21.34
C VAL A 637 -1.08 14.36 -21.60
N PHE A 638 -1.84 13.97 -20.58
CA PHE A 638 -3.28 13.80 -20.67
C PHE A 638 -4.00 15.17 -20.69
N GLU A 639 -3.51 16.18 -19.95
CA GLU A 639 -4.05 17.55 -20.06
C GLU A 639 -3.91 18.09 -21.50
N GLU A 640 -2.78 17.82 -22.18
CA GLU A 640 -2.52 18.27 -23.54
C GLU A 640 -3.35 17.52 -24.61
N ASN A 641 -3.54 16.20 -24.46
CA ASN A 641 -4.18 15.34 -25.46
C ASN A 641 -5.67 15.10 -25.22
N GLY A 642 -6.17 15.40 -24.01
CA GLY A 642 -7.50 15.05 -23.52
C GLY A 642 -7.44 13.98 -22.43
N VAL A 643 -8.12 14.24 -21.30
CA VAL A 643 -8.05 13.38 -20.11
C VAL A 643 -8.70 12.00 -20.35
N MET A 644 -9.54 11.85 -21.38
CA MET A 644 -10.13 10.58 -21.77
C MET A 644 -9.55 10.02 -23.09
N ASP A 645 -8.39 10.54 -23.55
CA ASP A 645 -7.76 10.07 -24.78
C ASP A 645 -7.22 8.64 -24.63
N MET A 646 -7.89 7.69 -25.27
CA MET A 646 -7.49 6.28 -25.28
C MET A 646 -6.07 6.06 -25.81
N LYS A 647 -5.61 6.86 -26.79
CA LYS A 647 -4.29 6.69 -27.37
C LYS A 647 -3.20 6.99 -26.34
N THR A 648 -3.35 8.06 -25.56
CA THR A 648 -2.47 8.40 -24.45
C THR A 648 -2.56 7.36 -23.33
N GLY A 649 -3.77 6.92 -22.97
CA GLY A 649 -3.98 5.86 -22.00
C GLY A 649 -3.32 4.54 -22.39
N MET A 650 -3.43 4.13 -23.65
CA MET A 650 -2.77 2.93 -24.17
C MET A 650 -1.24 3.07 -24.24
N LYS A 651 -0.72 4.27 -24.51
CA LYS A 651 0.72 4.54 -24.40
C LYS A 651 1.19 4.35 -22.96
N TYR A 652 0.46 4.94 -22.00
CA TYR A 652 0.76 4.82 -20.58
C TYR A 652 0.70 3.35 -20.11
N ARG A 653 -0.37 2.61 -20.45
CA ARG A 653 -0.49 1.18 -20.16
C ARG A 653 0.74 0.40 -20.66
N ARG A 654 1.15 0.59 -21.91
CA ARG A 654 2.23 -0.18 -22.54
C ARG A 654 3.63 0.19 -22.05
N VAL A 655 3.87 1.47 -21.77
CA VAL A 655 5.19 1.97 -21.40
C VAL A 655 5.43 1.86 -19.89
N ILE A 656 4.41 2.10 -19.08
CA ILE A 656 4.54 2.12 -17.61
C ILE A 656 3.96 0.83 -17.01
N LEU A 657 2.63 0.62 -17.09
CA LEU A 657 1.94 -0.41 -16.32
C LEU A 657 2.32 -1.85 -16.71
N GLU A 658 2.38 -2.14 -18.02
CA GLU A 658 2.73 -3.48 -18.53
C GLU A 658 4.20 -3.83 -18.27
N LYS A 659 5.08 -2.84 -18.11
CA LYS A 659 6.53 -3.03 -17.95
C LYS A 659 6.95 -3.31 -16.50
N GLY A 660 6.28 -2.70 -15.52
CA GLY A 660 6.70 -2.81 -14.12
C GLY A 660 8.19 -2.47 -13.96
N GLY A 661 8.94 -3.33 -13.24
CA GLY A 661 10.37 -3.16 -12.97
C GLY A 661 11.34 -3.59 -14.08
N THR A 662 10.86 -3.96 -15.27
CA THR A 662 11.73 -4.48 -16.37
C THR A 662 12.72 -3.47 -16.94
N LYS A 663 12.52 -2.18 -16.66
CA LYS A 663 13.43 -1.05 -16.95
C LYS A 663 13.57 -0.15 -15.72
N GLU A 664 14.58 0.71 -15.71
CA GLU A 664 14.66 1.77 -14.69
C GLU A 664 13.44 2.71 -14.81
N ALA A 665 12.90 3.13 -13.66
CA ALA A 665 11.68 3.93 -13.62
C ALA A 665 11.81 5.27 -14.36
N LEU A 666 12.97 5.93 -14.26
CA LEU A 666 13.24 7.18 -14.96
C LEU A 666 13.21 7.01 -16.49
N ASP A 667 13.75 5.89 -17.00
CA ASP A 667 13.73 5.59 -18.43
C ASP A 667 12.30 5.39 -18.95
N LEU A 668 11.45 4.72 -18.15
CA LEU A 668 10.02 4.53 -18.48
C LEU A 668 9.27 5.87 -18.51
N VAL A 669 9.52 6.75 -17.53
CA VAL A 669 8.91 8.09 -17.49
C VAL A 669 9.34 8.91 -18.71
N GLN A 670 10.64 8.94 -19.05
CA GLN A 670 11.15 9.67 -20.21
C GLN A 670 10.61 9.11 -21.53
N GLU A 671 10.49 7.78 -21.65
CA GLU A 671 9.87 7.13 -22.82
C GLU A 671 8.40 7.52 -22.98
N PHE A 672 7.66 7.59 -21.86
CA PHE A 672 6.26 8.04 -21.87
C PHE A 672 6.14 9.52 -22.21
N LEU A 673 6.93 10.39 -21.58
CA LEU A 673 6.93 11.83 -21.82
C LEU A 673 7.45 12.21 -23.20
N GLY A 674 8.41 11.45 -23.75
CA GLY A 674 9.18 11.80 -24.95
C GLY A 674 10.18 12.94 -24.70
N ARG A 675 10.46 13.26 -23.43
CA ARG A 675 11.40 14.29 -22.95
C ARG A 675 11.89 13.97 -21.54
N GLU A 676 12.87 14.72 -21.06
CA GLU A 676 13.23 14.68 -19.64
C GLU A 676 12.08 15.19 -18.75
N SER A 677 11.93 14.60 -17.57
CA SER A 677 10.95 15.01 -16.58
C SER A 677 11.34 16.32 -15.90
N ASN A 678 10.32 17.08 -15.43
CA ASN A 678 10.51 18.30 -14.68
C ASN A 678 9.37 18.51 -13.66
N ASN A 679 9.54 19.46 -12.74
CA ASN A 679 8.59 19.71 -11.65
C ASN A 679 7.56 20.82 -11.92
N LYS A 680 7.42 21.33 -13.15
CA LYS A 680 6.51 22.45 -13.46
C LYS A 680 5.05 22.08 -13.25
N ALA A 681 4.63 20.90 -13.73
CA ALA A 681 3.26 20.42 -13.55
C ALA A 681 2.94 20.20 -12.07
N PHE A 682 3.88 19.67 -11.30
CA PHE A 682 3.74 19.50 -9.85
C PHE A 682 3.58 20.84 -9.11
N LEU A 683 4.38 21.84 -9.40
CA LEU A 683 4.21 23.18 -8.79
C LEU A 683 2.86 23.79 -9.15
N LYS A 684 2.46 23.72 -10.43
CA LYS A 684 1.14 24.15 -10.90
C LYS A 684 0.00 23.46 -10.15
N SER A 685 0.08 22.15 -9.92
CA SER A 685 -0.97 21.39 -9.22
C SER A 685 -1.18 21.85 -7.78
N MET A 686 -0.13 22.36 -7.13
CA MET A 686 -0.20 22.94 -5.77
C MET A 686 -0.64 24.42 -5.74
N GLY A 687 -0.84 25.08 -6.89
CA GLY A 687 -1.17 26.51 -6.97
C GLY A 687 0.05 27.43 -6.79
N LEU A 688 1.25 26.95 -7.19
CA LEU A 688 2.53 27.68 -7.11
C LEU A 688 3.02 28.10 -8.49
#